data_bb967d149f0f3e1a6b5ba69040fc3c16
#
_entry.id   bb967d149f0f3e1a6b5ba69040fc3c16
#
_cell.length_a   1.000
_cell.length_b   1.000
_cell.length_c   1.000
_cell.angle_alpha   90.00
_cell.angle_beta   90.00
_cell.angle_gamma   90.00
#
_symmetry.space_group_name_H-M   'P 1'
#
loop_
_entity.id
_entity.type
_entity.pdbx_description
1 polymer ?
#
loop_
_entity_poly.entity_id
_entity_poly.type
_entity_poly.pdbx_seq_one_letter_code
_entity_poly.pdbx_strand_id
1 'polypeptide(L)'
;MSESTDRADTANRSRASSWKMIAAACLLCATILAGGVYWRSHLAPKLTGEDTLVLADFNNTTGDPVFDDTLKQAISVQLGQSPFLNILSDARARATLKLMAKPSGTKVTGDVARDLCQRAGAKAYVEGAIGSLGTQYVIGLDATNCKTGDPLAQELVTAENKEHVLRALGEAATKLRTKLGESLSTVEKFDVPLDQATTPSLEALKALSVGRTTLQEKGSAAAIPFFNRAIELDPNFAAAYAALGISYSKLREPGRASENLRRAFDLRDKVSERERFRISATYYLLVTGELEKATQTYEMWAQTYPRSSEPFGNLGVDYTYLGQYEKGVEASLEDLRLNPGSAAAFTNLVGLYAALDRLNDAKAKYDQAVAHKVNNPFLHGNRYGVAFLESDTSEMQRQIADASAKPGEDVLFSFGSDTEAFHGRLARARELSKRASDSALRDDSPETAAAWQMDVALRDAEFNNVALSRQETTAALATASTRDVSILAALALARIGDTDQAKRLADDLAGRFPLNTVINRYWLPTIYASIEIQRGNPARAVELLQTTALYELGSPLPQFEVGGTLYPVYVRGQAYLLLHQGTQAVGEFQKFLDQRGVAVNCPLAALARLQLARADVVAGDSKRADGSYQEFFALWKDADPNIPILKEAKAEYAKLQ
;
A
#
# COMPACT_ATOMS: atom_id res chain seq x y z
N MET A 1 -104.95 -34.86 25.69
CA MET A 1 -103.85 -35.66 25.11
C MET A 1 -103.20 -34.84 24.04
N SER A 2 -102.17 -34.13 24.34
CA SER A 2 -101.27 -33.43 23.42
C SER A 2 -100.11 -32.81 24.21
N GLU A 3 -98.96 -33.43 24.18
CA GLU A 3 -97.69 -32.87 24.60
C GLU A 3 -96.63 -33.49 23.68
N SER A 4 -96.10 -32.73 22.75
CA SER A 4 -94.79 -32.95 22.22
C SER A 4 -94.57 -32.15 20.91
N THR A 5 -94.39 -30.83 20.97
CA THR A 5 -93.84 -30.06 19.84
C THR A 5 -93.16 -28.72 20.33
N ASP A 6 -92.31 -28.75 21.35
CA ASP A 6 -91.65 -27.51 21.77
C ASP A 6 -90.20 -27.69 22.23
N ARG A 7 -89.45 -28.65 21.63
CA ARG A 7 -88.04 -28.85 21.95
C ARG A 7 -87.04 -28.80 20.77
N ALA A 8 -87.55 -28.56 19.55
CA ALA A 8 -86.67 -28.56 18.36
C ALA A 8 -86.17 -27.18 17.92
N ASP A 9 -86.78 -26.06 18.38
CA ASP A 9 -86.47 -24.71 17.87
C ASP A 9 -85.39 -23.94 18.68
N THR A 10 -85.02 -24.33 19.91
CA THR A 10 -84.03 -23.67 20.74
C THR A 10 -82.57 -24.12 20.45
N ALA A 11 -82.40 -25.35 19.93
CA ALA A 11 -81.06 -25.87 19.63
C ALA A 11 -80.45 -25.33 18.30
N ASN A 12 -81.31 -24.84 17.37
CA ASN A 12 -80.89 -24.34 16.06
C ASN A 12 -80.50 -22.85 16.08
N ARG A 13 -81.02 -22.07 17.04
CA ARG A 13 -80.62 -20.64 17.21
C ARG A 13 -79.28 -20.46 17.92
N SER A 14 -78.85 -21.35 18.78
CA SER A 14 -77.54 -21.25 19.47
C SER A 14 -76.38 -21.65 18.57
N ARG A 15 -76.56 -22.60 17.62
CA ARG A 15 -75.53 -22.98 16.63
C ARG A 15 -75.31 -21.92 15.55
N ALA A 16 -76.33 -21.18 15.13
CA ALA A 16 -76.20 -20.11 14.14
C ALA A 16 -75.50 -18.84 14.70
N SER A 17 -75.63 -18.58 16.01
CA SER A 17 -74.95 -17.46 16.68
C SER A 17 -73.47 -17.76 16.89
N SER A 18 -73.08 -18.96 17.25
CA SER A 18 -71.70 -19.37 17.45
C SER A 18 -70.87 -19.38 16.13
N TRP A 19 -71.51 -19.80 15.03
CA TRP A 19 -70.91 -19.78 13.69
C TRP A 19 -70.63 -18.34 13.20
N LYS A 20 -71.54 -17.41 13.46
CA LYS A 20 -71.36 -15.98 13.13
C LYS A 20 -70.22 -15.35 13.96
N MET A 21 -70.07 -15.71 15.21
CA MET A 21 -68.93 -15.23 16.05
C MET A 21 -67.60 -15.83 15.63
N ILE A 22 -67.55 -17.12 15.25
CA ILE A 22 -66.34 -17.77 14.72
C ILE A 22 -65.97 -17.16 13.36
N ALA A 23 -66.93 -16.92 12.46
CA ALA A 23 -66.66 -16.26 11.18
C ALA A 23 -66.20 -14.82 11.35
N ALA A 24 -66.70 -14.05 12.32
CA ALA A 24 -66.22 -12.69 12.64
C ALA A 24 -64.83 -12.71 13.23
N ALA A 25 -64.53 -13.67 14.11
CA ALA A 25 -63.17 -13.84 14.68
C ALA A 25 -62.12 -14.23 13.61
N CYS A 26 -62.49 -15.14 12.68
CA CYS A 26 -61.62 -15.51 11.55
C CYS A 26 -61.40 -14.35 10.58
N LEU A 27 -62.40 -13.52 10.32
CA LEU A 27 -62.25 -12.30 9.50
C LEU A 27 -61.37 -11.27 10.20
N LEU A 28 -61.48 -11.08 11.51
CA LEU A 28 -60.62 -10.20 12.28
C LEU A 28 -59.15 -10.68 12.30
N CYS A 29 -58.93 -11.97 12.48
CA CYS A 29 -57.61 -12.57 12.40
C CYS A 29 -57.01 -12.46 10.98
N ALA A 30 -57.80 -12.67 9.93
CA ALA A 30 -57.37 -12.51 8.55
C ALA A 30 -57.03 -11.06 8.21
N THR A 31 -57.78 -10.08 8.72
CA THR A 31 -57.47 -8.66 8.53
C THR A 31 -56.25 -8.22 9.31
N ILE A 32 -56.03 -8.73 10.53
CA ILE A 32 -54.79 -8.47 11.32
C ILE A 32 -53.59 -9.11 10.64
N LEU A 33 -53.69 -10.34 10.15
CA LEU A 33 -52.64 -11.02 9.41
C LEU A 33 -52.34 -10.32 8.08
N ALA A 34 -53.37 -9.96 7.32
CA ALA A 34 -53.24 -9.23 6.07
C ALA A 34 -52.64 -7.82 6.31
N GLY A 35 -53.08 -7.11 7.37
CA GLY A 35 -52.52 -5.84 7.79
C GLY A 35 -51.08 -5.97 8.27
N GLY A 36 -50.75 -7.02 9.03
CA GLY A 36 -49.38 -7.30 9.47
C GLY A 36 -48.45 -7.68 8.31
N VAL A 37 -48.92 -8.49 7.37
CA VAL A 37 -48.16 -8.82 6.14
C VAL A 37 -48.03 -7.59 5.25
N TYR A 38 -49.08 -6.80 5.09
CA TYR A 38 -49.04 -5.54 4.33
C TYR A 38 -48.09 -4.52 4.98
N TRP A 39 -48.16 -4.37 6.31
CA TRP A 39 -47.26 -3.46 7.04
C TRP A 39 -45.80 -3.93 6.99
N ARG A 40 -45.56 -5.25 7.11
CA ARG A 40 -44.20 -5.83 6.99
C ARG A 40 -43.65 -5.78 5.55
N SER A 41 -44.53 -5.86 4.53
CA SER A 41 -44.12 -5.73 3.12
C SER A 41 -43.87 -4.28 2.69
N HIS A 42 -44.38 -3.29 3.44
CA HIS A 42 -44.17 -1.85 3.19
C HIS A 42 -43.11 -1.22 4.05
N LEU A 43 -42.49 -1.94 5.01
CA LEU A 43 -41.24 -1.54 5.62
C LEU A 43 -40.14 -1.72 4.56
N ALA A 44 -39.69 -0.62 3.95
CA ALA A 44 -38.55 -0.67 3.02
C ALA A 44 -37.40 -1.43 3.68
N PRO A 45 -36.86 -2.48 3.04
CA PRO A 45 -35.79 -3.28 3.64
C PRO A 45 -34.56 -2.39 3.84
N LYS A 46 -34.25 -2.09 5.10
CA LYS A 46 -33.04 -1.35 5.48
C LYS A 46 -31.82 -2.14 5.06
N LEU A 47 -30.75 -1.42 4.68
CA LEU A 47 -29.44 -2.03 4.45
C LEU A 47 -28.88 -2.60 5.76
N THR A 48 -28.13 -3.66 5.62
CA THR A 48 -27.30 -4.20 6.70
C THR A 48 -25.86 -3.71 6.53
N GLY A 49 -25.08 -3.75 7.59
CA GLY A 49 -23.66 -3.47 7.48
C GLY A 49 -22.92 -4.37 6.47
N GLU A 50 -23.52 -5.43 5.92
CA GLU A 50 -22.93 -6.32 4.92
C GLU A 50 -23.26 -5.94 3.47
N ASP A 51 -24.26 -5.10 3.29
CA ASP A 51 -24.72 -4.73 1.96
C ASP A 51 -23.78 -3.71 1.31
N THR A 52 -23.45 -3.92 0.03
CA THR A 52 -22.65 -2.98 -0.76
C THR A 52 -23.57 -2.00 -1.51
N LEU A 53 -23.11 -0.76 -1.59
CA LEU A 53 -23.79 0.36 -2.24
C LEU A 53 -22.96 0.82 -3.46
N VAL A 54 -23.60 1.02 -4.60
CA VAL A 54 -22.99 1.63 -5.80
C VAL A 54 -23.33 3.11 -5.83
N LEU A 55 -22.34 3.96 -6.07
CA LEU A 55 -22.57 5.37 -6.37
C LEU A 55 -22.64 5.56 -7.88
N ALA A 56 -23.80 6.00 -8.35
CA ALA A 56 -24.02 6.38 -9.73
C ALA A 56 -23.52 7.83 -9.99
N ASP A 57 -23.44 8.19 -11.26
CA ASP A 57 -23.08 9.54 -11.65
C ASP A 57 -24.28 10.48 -11.48
N PHE A 58 -24.00 11.77 -11.20
CA PHE A 58 -25.04 12.77 -11.06
C PHE A 58 -25.64 13.18 -12.43
N ASN A 59 -26.96 13.37 -12.45
CA ASN A 59 -27.64 14.02 -13.54
C ASN A 59 -27.59 15.55 -13.33
N ASN A 60 -26.78 16.24 -14.11
CA ASN A 60 -26.62 17.69 -14.03
C ASN A 60 -27.46 18.37 -15.10
N THR A 61 -28.51 19.09 -14.69
CA THR A 61 -29.38 19.87 -15.58
C THR A 61 -29.20 21.38 -15.40
N THR A 62 -28.17 21.83 -14.64
CA THR A 62 -27.92 23.26 -14.39
C THR A 62 -27.24 23.97 -15.54
N GLY A 63 -26.53 23.21 -16.41
CA GLY A 63 -25.68 23.77 -17.47
C GLY A 63 -24.29 24.23 -16.99
N ASP A 64 -23.99 24.19 -15.68
CA ASP A 64 -22.64 24.48 -15.15
C ASP A 64 -21.82 23.19 -15.05
N PRO A 65 -20.74 23.06 -15.84
CA PRO A 65 -19.92 21.84 -15.87
C PRO A 65 -19.10 21.61 -14.58
N VAL A 66 -19.13 22.53 -13.61
CA VAL A 66 -18.46 22.32 -12.32
C VAL A 66 -19.11 21.18 -11.53
N PHE A 67 -20.40 20.94 -11.72
CA PHE A 67 -21.13 19.90 -11.04
C PHE A 67 -20.93 18.51 -11.63
N ASP A 68 -20.40 18.42 -12.87
CA ASP A 68 -20.10 17.13 -13.49
C ASP A 68 -19.00 16.42 -12.71
N ASP A 69 -19.22 15.15 -12.35
CA ASP A 69 -18.32 14.28 -11.57
C ASP A 69 -17.95 14.81 -10.16
N THR A 70 -18.02 16.14 -9.93
CA THR A 70 -17.67 16.76 -8.65
C THR A 70 -18.63 16.36 -7.54
N LEU A 71 -19.95 16.32 -7.83
CA LEU A 71 -20.94 15.94 -6.83
C LEU A 71 -20.88 14.46 -6.47
N LYS A 72 -20.52 13.59 -7.42
CA LYS A 72 -20.25 12.18 -7.12
C LYS A 72 -19.06 12.03 -6.18
N GLN A 73 -18.00 12.78 -6.40
CA GLN A 73 -16.84 12.81 -5.49
C GLN A 73 -17.25 13.33 -4.11
N ALA A 74 -18.06 14.38 -4.06
CA ALA A 74 -18.56 14.99 -2.83
C ALA A 74 -19.38 13.99 -2.01
N ILE A 75 -20.36 13.30 -2.63
CA ILE A 75 -21.17 12.31 -1.93
C ILE A 75 -20.37 11.07 -1.53
N SER A 76 -19.37 10.69 -2.32
CA SER A 76 -18.43 9.62 -1.95
C SER A 76 -17.66 9.94 -0.66
N VAL A 77 -17.26 11.20 -0.47
CA VAL A 77 -16.63 11.66 0.78
C VAL A 77 -17.62 11.58 1.93
N GLN A 78 -18.85 12.13 1.77
CA GLN A 78 -19.84 12.20 2.85
C GLN A 78 -20.35 10.81 3.27
N LEU A 79 -20.74 9.97 2.32
CA LEU A 79 -21.16 8.61 2.62
C LEU A 79 -20.01 7.73 3.10
N GLY A 80 -18.78 8.00 2.62
CA GLY A 80 -17.56 7.30 3.02
C GLY A 80 -17.12 7.57 4.47
N GLN A 81 -17.71 8.55 5.15
CA GLN A 81 -17.51 8.75 6.59
C GLN A 81 -18.21 7.67 7.44
N SER A 82 -19.21 6.99 6.86
CA SER A 82 -19.96 5.94 7.53
C SER A 82 -19.12 4.66 7.66
N PRO A 83 -18.89 4.12 8.85
CA PRO A 83 -18.33 2.77 9.02
C PRO A 83 -19.37 1.66 8.73
N PHE A 84 -20.66 2.03 8.65
CA PHE A 84 -21.76 1.12 8.36
C PHE A 84 -21.93 0.89 6.84
N LEU A 85 -21.81 1.93 6.01
CA LEU A 85 -22.02 1.83 4.57
C LEU A 85 -20.76 1.28 3.88
N ASN A 86 -20.96 0.24 3.05
CA ASN A 86 -19.93 -0.30 2.19
C ASN A 86 -20.10 0.21 0.76
N ILE A 87 -19.31 1.21 0.38
CA ILE A 87 -19.37 1.79 -0.97
C ILE A 87 -18.48 1.01 -1.92
N LEU A 88 -19.02 0.59 -3.06
CA LEU A 88 -18.25 -0.06 -4.12
C LEU A 88 -17.13 0.89 -4.60
N SER A 89 -15.88 0.43 -4.54
CA SER A 89 -14.76 1.24 -4.99
C SER A 89 -14.83 1.54 -6.50
N ASP A 90 -14.36 2.72 -6.91
CA ASP A 90 -14.32 3.10 -8.33
C ASP A 90 -13.51 2.10 -9.17
N ALA A 91 -12.45 1.52 -8.61
CA ALA A 91 -11.66 0.49 -9.29
C ALA A 91 -12.50 -0.75 -9.61
N ARG A 92 -13.28 -1.24 -8.62
CA ARG A 92 -14.18 -2.38 -8.80
C ARG A 92 -15.34 -2.06 -9.75
N ALA A 93 -15.89 -0.85 -9.65
CA ALA A 93 -16.93 -0.39 -10.58
C ALA A 93 -16.43 -0.39 -12.03
N ARG A 94 -15.24 0.19 -12.30
CA ARG A 94 -14.63 0.17 -13.64
C ARG A 94 -14.30 -1.23 -14.12
N ALA A 95 -13.75 -2.09 -13.27
CA ALA A 95 -13.48 -3.48 -13.64
C ALA A 95 -14.77 -4.20 -14.06
N THR A 96 -15.87 -4.00 -13.33
CA THR A 96 -17.17 -4.58 -13.65
C THR A 96 -17.73 -4.00 -14.96
N LEU A 97 -17.66 -2.67 -15.18
CA LEU A 97 -18.07 -2.03 -16.45
C LEU A 97 -17.30 -2.59 -17.66
N LYS A 98 -16.01 -2.87 -17.49
CA LYS A 98 -15.20 -3.50 -18.53
C LYS A 98 -15.66 -4.93 -18.84
N LEU A 99 -16.06 -5.72 -17.83
CA LEU A 99 -16.65 -7.03 -18.02
C LEU A 99 -18.03 -6.95 -18.71
N MET A 100 -18.74 -5.83 -18.54
CA MET A 100 -19.99 -5.52 -19.26
C MET A 100 -19.75 -5.02 -20.70
N ALA A 101 -18.52 -5.02 -21.19
CA ALA A 101 -18.11 -4.48 -22.50
C ALA A 101 -18.52 -2.99 -22.67
N LYS A 102 -18.59 -2.21 -21.61
CA LYS A 102 -18.87 -0.78 -21.69
C LYS A 102 -17.60 0.00 -22.01
N PRO A 103 -17.67 1.02 -22.90
CA PRO A 103 -16.55 1.89 -23.20
C PRO A 103 -15.99 2.60 -21.94
N SER A 104 -14.71 2.96 -21.98
CA SER A 104 -14.10 3.83 -20.97
C SER A 104 -14.85 5.16 -20.92
N GLY A 105 -15.16 5.67 -19.71
CA GLY A 105 -15.93 6.91 -19.54
C GLY A 105 -17.44 6.78 -19.70
N THR A 106 -17.99 5.53 -19.78
CA THR A 106 -19.46 5.34 -19.74
C THR A 106 -20.03 5.91 -18.44
N LYS A 107 -20.99 6.84 -18.56
CA LYS A 107 -21.73 7.35 -17.39
C LYS A 107 -22.56 6.26 -16.74
N VAL A 108 -22.44 6.14 -15.42
CA VAL A 108 -23.14 5.15 -14.60
C VAL A 108 -24.43 5.76 -14.10
N THR A 109 -25.47 5.75 -14.94
CA THR A 109 -26.81 6.30 -14.62
C THR A 109 -27.89 5.29 -15.01
N GLY A 110 -29.07 5.34 -14.38
CA GLY A 110 -30.24 4.55 -14.73
C GLY A 110 -29.95 3.05 -14.85
N ASP A 111 -30.27 2.47 -16.03
CA ASP A 111 -30.10 1.04 -16.29
C ASP A 111 -28.66 0.56 -16.18
N VAL A 112 -27.67 1.43 -16.51
CA VAL A 112 -26.25 1.08 -16.37
C VAL A 112 -25.89 0.95 -14.90
N ALA A 113 -26.38 1.85 -14.03
CA ALA A 113 -26.17 1.77 -12.59
C ALA A 113 -26.79 0.49 -12.00
N ARG A 114 -28.01 0.13 -12.44
CA ARG A 114 -28.70 -1.07 -12.01
C ARG A 114 -27.97 -2.34 -12.45
N ASP A 115 -27.56 -2.45 -13.72
CA ASP A 115 -26.82 -3.62 -14.23
C ASP A 115 -25.45 -3.76 -13.55
N LEU A 116 -24.72 -2.65 -13.40
CA LEU A 116 -23.46 -2.62 -12.63
C LEU A 116 -23.68 -3.12 -11.20
N CYS A 117 -24.72 -2.63 -10.54
CA CYS A 117 -25.05 -2.99 -9.16
C CYS A 117 -25.33 -4.49 -9.01
N GLN A 118 -26.11 -5.07 -9.91
CA GLN A 118 -26.42 -6.50 -9.91
C GLN A 118 -25.18 -7.35 -10.14
N ARG A 119 -24.35 -6.99 -11.11
CA ARG A 119 -23.13 -7.74 -11.46
C ARG A 119 -22.04 -7.61 -10.39
N ALA A 120 -21.97 -6.47 -9.72
CA ALA A 120 -21.07 -6.27 -8.59
C ALA A 120 -21.53 -7.00 -7.31
N GLY A 121 -22.74 -7.60 -7.32
CA GLY A 121 -23.34 -8.22 -6.14
C GLY A 121 -23.75 -7.20 -5.07
N ALA A 122 -23.96 -5.94 -5.47
CA ALA A 122 -24.39 -4.89 -4.55
C ALA A 122 -25.91 -4.96 -4.30
N LYS A 123 -26.35 -4.37 -3.19
CA LYS A 123 -27.75 -4.36 -2.75
C LYS A 123 -28.54 -3.21 -3.32
N ALA A 124 -27.90 -2.03 -3.35
CA ALA A 124 -28.52 -0.80 -3.77
C ALA A 124 -27.54 0.08 -4.56
N TYR A 125 -28.10 1.02 -5.31
CA TYR A 125 -27.34 2.11 -5.90
C TYR A 125 -27.95 3.45 -5.51
N VAL A 126 -27.10 4.48 -5.41
CA VAL A 126 -27.51 5.87 -5.14
C VAL A 126 -27.26 6.69 -6.39
N GLU A 127 -28.32 7.31 -6.90
CA GLU A 127 -28.26 8.30 -7.96
C GLU A 127 -28.45 9.70 -7.38
N GLY A 128 -27.77 10.67 -7.97
CA GLY A 128 -27.93 12.08 -7.64
C GLY A 128 -28.43 12.87 -8.84
N ALA A 129 -29.18 13.91 -8.58
CA ALA A 129 -29.57 14.90 -9.57
C ALA A 129 -29.39 16.31 -9.02
N ILE A 130 -29.00 17.27 -9.89
CA ILE A 130 -28.97 18.69 -9.58
C ILE A 130 -29.60 19.49 -10.71
N GLY A 131 -30.48 20.44 -10.34
CA GLY A 131 -31.10 21.36 -11.25
C GLY A 131 -31.09 22.81 -10.69
N SER A 132 -31.18 23.81 -11.56
CA SER A 132 -31.30 25.22 -11.17
C SER A 132 -32.75 25.66 -11.15
N LEU A 133 -33.12 26.43 -10.13
CA LEU A 133 -34.42 27.11 -10.00
C LEU A 133 -34.19 28.56 -9.66
N GLY A 134 -34.08 29.42 -10.68
CA GLY A 134 -33.62 30.79 -10.53
C GLY A 134 -32.16 30.84 -10.03
N THR A 135 -31.94 31.46 -8.87
CA THR A 135 -30.62 31.52 -8.22
C THR A 135 -30.36 30.35 -7.29
N GLN A 136 -31.37 29.52 -7.04
CA GLN A 136 -31.27 28.34 -6.16
C GLN A 136 -30.95 27.08 -6.94
N TYR A 137 -30.45 26.08 -6.22
CA TYR A 137 -30.18 24.72 -6.75
C TYR A 137 -31.00 23.71 -5.98
N VAL A 138 -31.63 22.78 -6.70
CA VAL A 138 -32.36 21.67 -6.12
C VAL A 138 -31.53 20.41 -6.32
N ILE A 139 -31.28 19.68 -5.24
CA ILE A 139 -30.43 18.48 -5.22
C ILE A 139 -31.28 17.31 -4.73
N GLY A 140 -31.39 16.25 -5.54
CA GLY A 140 -32.05 15.01 -5.20
C GLY A 140 -31.04 13.88 -5.03
N LEU A 141 -31.29 13.00 -4.05
CA LEU A 141 -30.57 11.74 -3.84
C LEU A 141 -31.57 10.62 -3.73
N ASP A 142 -31.44 9.61 -4.57
CA ASP A 142 -32.32 8.45 -4.65
C ASP A 142 -31.53 7.16 -4.46
N ALA A 143 -31.83 6.40 -3.41
CA ALA A 143 -31.26 5.06 -3.18
C ALA A 143 -32.29 4.01 -3.63
N THR A 144 -31.89 3.12 -4.54
CA THR A 144 -32.77 2.15 -5.19
C THR A 144 -32.22 0.72 -5.03
N ASN A 145 -33.09 -0.23 -4.74
CA ASN A 145 -32.76 -1.66 -4.68
C ASN A 145 -32.42 -2.18 -6.09
N CYS A 146 -31.26 -2.78 -6.27
CA CYS A 146 -30.81 -3.26 -7.58
C CYS A 146 -31.63 -4.39 -8.16
N LYS A 147 -32.16 -5.29 -7.33
CA LYS A 147 -32.95 -6.43 -7.76
C LYS A 147 -34.37 -6.03 -8.16
N THR A 148 -35.07 -5.34 -7.24
CA THR A 148 -36.51 -5.05 -7.40
C THR A 148 -36.75 -3.74 -8.14
N GLY A 149 -35.84 -2.77 -8.07
CA GLY A 149 -36.05 -1.42 -8.57
C GLY A 149 -36.85 -0.53 -7.61
N ASP A 150 -37.17 -1.02 -6.41
CA ASP A 150 -37.92 -0.25 -5.43
C ASP A 150 -37.04 0.81 -4.78
N PRO A 151 -37.59 2.01 -4.49
CA PRO A 151 -36.87 3.03 -3.75
C PRO A 151 -36.71 2.58 -2.29
N LEU A 152 -35.47 2.68 -1.79
CA LEU A 152 -35.12 2.42 -0.39
C LEU A 152 -35.18 3.70 0.45
N ALA A 153 -34.69 4.80 -0.11
CA ALA A 153 -34.67 6.12 0.52
C ALA A 153 -34.56 7.22 -0.53
N GLN A 154 -35.17 8.34 -0.25
CA GLN A 154 -35.11 9.55 -1.10
C GLN A 154 -34.93 10.77 -0.24
N GLU A 155 -34.09 11.72 -0.71
CA GLU A 155 -33.85 13.03 -0.11
C GLU A 155 -33.88 14.11 -1.18
N LEU A 156 -34.51 15.22 -0.85
CA LEU A 156 -34.55 16.41 -1.68
C LEU A 156 -34.20 17.62 -0.81
N VAL A 157 -33.25 18.41 -1.25
CA VAL A 157 -32.79 19.61 -0.56
C VAL A 157 -32.61 20.77 -1.54
N THR A 158 -32.63 21.99 -1.02
CA THR A 158 -32.40 23.20 -1.82
C THR A 158 -31.20 23.95 -1.28
N ALA A 159 -30.28 24.37 -2.15
CA ALA A 159 -29.20 25.27 -1.85
C ALA A 159 -29.53 26.68 -2.36
N GLU A 160 -29.32 27.70 -1.55
CA GLU A 160 -29.65 29.11 -1.87
C GLU A 160 -28.83 29.65 -3.05
N ASN A 161 -27.61 29.19 -3.20
CA ASN A 161 -26.67 29.58 -4.25
C ASN A 161 -25.62 28.45 -4.46
N LYS A 162 -24.68 28.67 -5.39
CA LYS A 162 -23.63 27.72 -5.74
C LYS A 162 -22.71 27.34 -4.56
N GLU A 163 -22.38 28.30 -3.73
CA GLU A 163 -21.48 28.16 -2.57
C GLU A 163 -22.07 27.24 -1.48
N HIS A 164 -23.41 27.15 -1.41
CA HIS A 164 -24.11 26.31 -0.44
C HIS A 164 -24.43 24.89 -0.94
N VAL A 165 -24.10 24.57 -2.21
CA VAL A 165 -24.42 23.26 -2.80
C VAL A 165 -23.76 22.10 -2.04
N LEU A 166 -22.47 22.22 -1.66
CA LEU A 166 -21.78 21.16 -0.92
C LEU A 166 -22.39 20.92 0.46
N ARG A 167 -22.78 21.98 1.18
CA ARG A 167 -23.42 21.86 2.48
C ARG A 167 -24.79 21.17 2.37
N ALA A 168 -25.62 21.62 1.43
CA ALA A 168 -26.94 21.03 1.20
C ALA A 168 -26.83 19.56 0.79
N LEU A 169 -25.87 19.21 -0.07
CA LEU A 169 -25.59 17.83 -0.45
C LEU A 169 -25.17 16.97 0.75
N GLY A 170 -24.32 17.53 1.64
CA GLY A 170 -23.89 16.88 2.88
C GLY A 170 -25.08 16.55 3.77
N GLU A 171 -25.98 17.51 4.01
CA GLU A 171 -27.20 17.33 4.81
C GLU A 171 -28.13 16.25 4.22
N ALA A 172 -28.31 16.24 2.88
CA ALA A 172 -29.08 15.21 2.20
C ALA A 172 -28.46 13.84 2.39
N ALA A 173 -27.14 13.71 2.24
CA ALA A 173 -26.44 12.45 2.40
C ALA A 173 -26.49 11.93 3.86
N THR A 174 -26.40 12.79 4.86
CA THR A 174 -26.54 12.47 6.27
C THR A 174 -27.94 11.91 6.58
N LYS A 175 -28.99 12.55 6.07
CA LYS A 175 -30.36 12.05 6.20
C LYS A 175 -30.55 10.69 5.48
N LEU A 176 -29.94 10.56 4.30
CA LEU A 176 -29.97 9.32 3.52
C LEU A 176 -29.34 8.15 4.30
N ARG A 177 -28.18 8.36 4.97
CA ARG A 177 -27.51 7.37 5.84
C ARG A 177 -28.47 6.80 6.88
N THR A 178 -29.17 7.66 7.60
CA THR A 178 -30.17 7.27 8.62
C THR A 178 -31.31 6.46 8.01
N LYS A 179 -31.87 6.90 6.87
CA LYS A 179 -32.96 6.18 6.18
C LYS A 179 -32.50 4.81 5.68
N LEU A 180 -31.25 4.67 5.25
CA LEU A 180 -30.67 3.41 4.81
C LEU A 180 -30.38 2.43 5.95
N GLY A 181 -30.44 2.85 7.21
CA GLY A 181 -30.38 1.96 8.37
C GLY A 181 -29.21 2.22 9.33
N GLU A 182 -28.38 3.22 9.07
CA GLU A 182 -27.32 3.61 10.00
C GLU A 182 -27.91 4.18 11.29
N SER A 183 -27.33 3.83 12.46
CA SER A 183 -27.80 4.32 13.73
C SER A 183 -27.51 5.81 13.91
N LEU A 184 -28.41 6.54 14.59
CA LEU A 184 -28.21 7.97 14.86
C LEU A 184 -26.89 8.21 15.61
N SER A 185 -26.55 7.37 16.59
CA SER A 185 -25.30 7.50 17.33
C SER A 185 -24.06 7.33 16.45
N THR A 186 -24.11 6.48 15.44
CA THR A 186 -23.02 6.31 14.47
C THR A 186 -22.93 7.54 13.56
N VAL A 187 -24.07 8.02 13.07
CA VAL A 187 -24.12 9.23 12.25
C VAL A 187 -23.54 10.42 13.04
N GLU A 188 -24.03 10.69 14.26
CA GLU A 188 -23.53 11.79 15.09
C GLU A 188 -22.01 11.71 15.35
N LYS A 189 -21.48 10.50 15.54
CA LYS A 189 -20.04 10.30 15.79
C LYS A 189 -19.16 10.56 14.57
N PHE A 190 -19.62 10.18 13.38
CA PHE A 190 -18.82 10.16 12.16
C PHE A 190 -19.29 11.16 11.09
N ASP A 191 -20.14 12.13 11.43
CA ASP A 191 -20.68 13.10 10.49
C ASP A 191 -19.99 14.46 10.63
N VAL A 192 -18.96 14.69 9.83
CA VAL A 192 -18.34 15.99 9.65
C VAL A 192 -19.02 16.67 8.44
N PRO A 193 -19.46 17.94 8.54
CA PRO A 193 -20.03 18.65 7.41
C PRO A 193 -19.15 18.59 6.17
N LEU A 194 -19.74 18.33 5.00
CA LEU A 194 -18.99 18.03 3.78
C LEU A 194 -18.01 19.14 3.36
N ASP A 195 -18.39 20.40 3.54
CA ASP A 195 -17.54 21.58 3.28
C ASP A 195 -16.34 21.67 4.24
N GLN A 196 -16.40 21.01 5.39
CA GLN A 196 -15.29 20.87 6.34
C GLN A 196 -14.52 19.55 6.11
N ALA A 197 -15.22 18.44 5.83
CA ALA A 197 -14.61 17.14 5.60
C ALA A 197 -13.73 17.09 4.34
N THR A 198 -13.86 18.05 3.43
CA THR A 198 -13.08 18.14 2.20
C THR A 198 -12.63 19.59 1.93
N THR A 199 -13.37 20.35 1.13
CA THR A 199 -13.11 21.75 0.79
C THR A 199 -14.44 22.48 0.55
N PRO A 200 -14.58 23.76 0.91
CA PRO A 200 -15.73 24.55 0.51
C PRO A 200 -15.74 24.94 -0.98
N SER A 201 -14.62 24.77 -1.70
CA SER A 201 -14.48 25.14 -3.11
C SER A 201 -14.86 24.00 -4.04
N LEU A 202 -15.93 24.15 -4.80
CA LEU A 202 -16.34 23.20 -5.84
C LEU A 202 -15.27 23.04 -6.91
N GLU A 203 -14.60 24.11 -7.30
CA GLU A 203 -13.54 24.13 -8.29
C GLU A 203 -12.29 23.36 -7.79
N ALA A 204 -11.93 23.50 -6.50
CA ALA A 204 -10.85 22.73 -5.90
C ALA A 204 -11.21 21.24 -5.85
N LEU A 205 -12.43 20.91 -5.45
CA LEU A 205 -12.91 19.54 -5.42
C LEU A 205 -12.93 18.90 -6.83
N LYS A 206 -13.34 19.67 -7.85
CA LYS A 206 -13.28 19.24 -9.25
C LYS A 206 -11.85 18.94 -9.68
N ALA A 207 -10.91 19.83 -9.38
CA ALA A 207 -9.51 19.63 -9.71
C ALA A 207 -8.95 18.34 -9.04
N LEU A 208 -9.26 18.10 -7.76
CA LEU A 208 -8.91 16.87 -7.06
C LEU A 208 -9.53 15.63 -7.72
N SER A 209 -10.81 15.68 -8.11
CA SER A 209 -11.51 14.58 -8.77
C SER A 209 -10.84 14.21 -10.11
N VAL A 210 -10.57 15.21 -10.96
CA VAL A 210 -9.86 15.02 -12.23
C VAL A 210 -8.46 14.46 -11.97
N GLY A 211 -7.74 14.97 -10.97
CA GLY A 211 -6.43 14.47 -10.58
C GLY A 211 -6.47 12.98 -10.18
N ARG A 212 -7.46 12.56 -9.38
CA ARG A 212 -7.64 11.16 -8.98
C ARG A 212 -7.94 10.25 -10.17
N THR A 213 -8.79 10.67 -11.09
CA THR A 213 -9.07 9.93 -12.33
C THR A 213 -7.81 9.81 -13.19
N THR A 214 -7.08 10.92 -13.37
CA THR A 214 -5.83 10.95 -14.14
C THR A 214 -4.76 10.05 -13.49
N LEU A 215 -4.65 10.06 -12.16
CA LEU A 215 -3.74 9.17 -11.42
C LEU A 215 -3.98 7.70 -11.73
N GLN A 216 -5.24 7.30 -11.85
CA GLN A 216 -5.63 5.92 -12.13
C GLN A 216 -5.44 5.52 -13.59
N GLU A 217 -5.64 6.44 -14.52
CA GLU A 217 -5.58 6.18 -15.95
C GLU A 217 -4.17 6.38 -16.54
N LYS A 218 -3.44 7.40 -16.06
CA LYS A 218 -2.19 7.88 -16.66
C LYS A 218 -1.01 7.91 -15.68
N GLY A 219 -1.25 7.59 -14.40
CA GLY A 219 -0.20 7.53 -13.37
C GLY A 219 0.08 8.85 -12.66
N SER A 220 1.04 8.79 -11.73
CA SER A 220 1.31 9.86 -10.76
C SER A 220 1.79 11.15 -11.41
N ALA A 221 2.71 11.10 -12.35
CA ALA A 221 3.27 12.30 -13.00
C ALA A 221 2.18 13.13 -13.71
N ALA A 222 1.27 12.47 -14.44
CA ALA A 222 0.18 13.14 -15.14
C ALA A 222 -0.87 13.76 -14.19
N ALA A 223 -1.00 13.27 -12.96
CA ALA A 223 -1.98 13.76 -11.99
C ALA A 223 -1.51 15.00 -11.19
N ILE A 224 -0.20 15.19 -11.03
CA ILE A 224 0.41 16.28 -10.24
C ILE A 224 -0.15 17.68 -10.59
N PRO A 225 -0.27 18.09 -11.86
CA PRO A 225 -0.79 19.43 -12.20
C PRO A 225 -2.20 19.68 -11.65
N PHE A 226 -3.05 18.66 -11.61
CA PHE A 226 -4.42 18.78 -11.09
C PHE A 226 -4.45 18.90 -9.57
N PHE A 227 -3.59 18.19 -8.86
CA PHE A 227 -3.47 18.33 -7.41
C PHE A 227 -2.91 19.71 -7.02
N ASN A 228 -1.91 20.20 -7.75
CA ASN A 228 -1.42 21.57 -7.57
C ASN A 228 -2.53 22.58 -7.81
N ARG A 229 -3.35 22.41 -8.87
CA ARG A 229 -4.49 23.28 -9.13
C ARG A 229 -5.53 23.27 -8.01
N ALA A 230 -5.79 22.11 -7.41
CA ALA A 230 -6.68 22.00 -6.24
C ALA A 230 -6.15 22.80 -5.04
N ILE A 231 -4.84 22.75 -4.78
CA ILE A 231 -4.15 23.49 -3.72
C ILE A 231 -4.14 25.01 -3.98
N GLU A 232 -3.93 25.42 -5.23
CA GLU A 232 -4.02 26.83 -5.62
C GLU A 232 -5.42 27.42 -5.35
N LEU A 233 -6.47 26.63 -5.62
CA LEU A 233 -7.86 27.02 -5.42
C LEU A 233 -8.29 27.00 -3.95
N ASP A 234 -7.71 26.10 -3.15
CA ASP A 234 -7.90 26.04 -1.69
C ASP A 234 -6.59 25.61 -1.01
N PRO A 235 -5.80 26.56 -0.48
CA PRO A 235 -4.56 26.28 0.25
C PRO A 235 -4.73 25.50 1.57
N ASN A 236 -5.95 25.23 2.02
CA ASN A 236 -6.26 24.42 3.20
C ASN A 236 -6.81 23.03 2.84
N PHE A 237 -6.75 22.64 1.58
CA PHE A 237 -7.28 21.36 1.12
C PHE A 237 -6.34 20.19 1.46
N ALA A 238 -6.47 19.63 2.65
CA ALA A 238 -5.62 18.55 3.17
C ALA A 238 -5.56 17.33 2.23
N ALA A 239 -6.70 16.90 1.66
CA ALA A 239 -6.77 15.76 0.77
C ALA A 239 -6.00 15.97 -0.55
N ALA A 240 -5.89 17.22 -1.04
CA ALA A 240 -5.10 17.54 -2.22
C ALA A 240 -3.60 17.45 -1.93
N TYR A 241 -3.14 17.97 -0.79
CA TYR A 241 -1.76 17.80 -0.32
C TYR A 241 -1.40 16.33 -0.10
N ALA A 242 -2.30 15.55 0.52
CA ALA A 242 -2.08 14.12 0.71
C ALA A 242 -1.94 13.38 -0.63
N ALA A 243 -2.82 13.67 -1.60
CA ALA A 243 -2.78 13.06 -2.93
C ALA A 243 -1.49 13.44 -3.69
N LEU A 244 -1.05 14.69 -3.60
CA LEU A 244 0.19 15.19 -4.20
C LEU A 244 1.41 14.51 -3.55
N GLY A 245 1.47 14.45 -2.21
CA GLY A 245 2.56 13.81 -1.49
C GLY A 245 2.67 12.31 -1.78
N ILE A 246 1.54 11.58 -1.82
CA ILE A 246 1.51 10.16 -2.22
C ILE A 246 1.96 9.98 -3.68
N SER A 247 1.61 10.92 -4.58
CA SER A 247 2.04 10.88 -5.97
C SER A 247 3.56 11.02 -6.11
N TYR A 248 4.17 11.95 -5.37
CA TYR A 248 5.63 12.09 -5.32
C TYR A 248 6.31 10.87 -4.69
N SER A 249 5.73 10.28 -3.64
CA SER A 249 6.25 9.05 -3.05
C SER A 249 6.30 7.89 -4.06
N LYS A 250 5.24 7.73 -4.88
CA LYS A 250 5.20 6.72 -5.95
C LYS A 250 6.21 6.99 -7.07
N LEU A 251 6.61 8.23 -7.25
CA LEU A 251 7.68 8.63 -8.17
C LEU A 251 9.07 8.54 -7.52
N ARG A 252 9.14 8.06 -6.28
CA ARG A 252 10.37 7.93 -5.50
C ARG A 252 11.10 9.26 -5.27
N GLU A 253 10.31 10.32 -5.07
CA GLU A 253 10.77 11.68 -4.73
C GLU A 253 10.43 12.00 -3.26
N PRO A 254 11.13 11.39 -2.27
CA PRO A 254 10.78 11.46 -0.84
C PRO A 254 10.86 12.87 -0.25
N GLY A 255 11.69 13.75 -0.79
CA GLY A 255 11.77 15.14 -0.36
C GLY A 255 10.47 15.88 -0.64
N ARG A 256 10.01 15.86 -1.90
CA ARG A 256 8.74 16.47 -2.33
C ARG A 256 7.53 15.81 -1.67
N ALA A 257 7.58 14.48 -1.49
CA ALA A 257 6.54 13.74 -0.78
C ALA A 257 6.40 14.23 0.67
N SER A 258 7.52 14.34 1.41
CA SER A 258 7.54 14.74 2.82
C SER A 258 7.02 16.16 3.02
N GLU A 259 7.35 17.10 2.14
CA GLU A 259 6.86 18.49 2.19
C GLU A 259 5.33 18.53 2.14
N ASN A 260 4.74 17.87 1.15
CA ASN A 260 3.29 17.89 0.95
C ASN A 260 2.54 17.08 2.03
N LEU A 261 3.07 15.93 2.43
CA LEU A 261 2.46 15.12 3.51
C LEU A 261 2.51 15.83 4.86
N ARG A 262 3.55 16.61 5.16
CA ARG A 262 3.61 17.44 6.36
C ARG A 262 2.49 18.47 6.34
N ARG A 263 2.28 19.15 5.22
CA ARG A 263 1.20 20.12 5.09
C ARG A 263 -0.18 19.47 5.24
N ALA A 264 -0.38 18.27 4.67
CA ALA A 264 -1.61 17.50 4.87
C ALA A 264 -1.83 17.15 6.35
N PHE A 265 -0.77 16.74 7.05
CA PHE A 265 -0.83 16.37 8.46
C PHE A 265 -1.14 17.57 9.37
N ASP A 266 -0.62 18.75 9.08
CA ASP A 266 -0.95 20.00 9.80
C ASP A 266 -2.45 20.36 9.70
N LEU A 267 -3.09 19.93 8.60
CA LEU A 267 -4.51 20.18 8.33
C LEU A 267 -5.43 19.03 8.76
N ARG A 268 -4.91 17.92 9.32
CA ARG A 268 -5.64 16.66 9.57
C ARG A 268 -6.84 16.77 10.51
N ASP A 269 -6.85 17.77 11.39
CA ASP A 269 -7.95 17.95 12.34
C ASP A 269 -9.19 18.61 11.70
N LYS A 270 -9.09 19.01 10.43
CA LYS A 270 -10.15 19.64 9.64
C LYS A 270 -10.80 18.69 8.62
N VAL A 271 -10.50 17.39 8.68
CA VAL A 271 -11.01 16.41 7.72
C VAL A 271 -11.84 15.32 8.42
N SER A 272 -12.50 14.46 7.64
CA SER A 272 -13.19 13.29 8.19
C SER A 272 -12.23 12.35 8.93
N GLU A 273 -12.75 11.53 9.86
CA GLU A 273 -11.92 10.58 10.61
C GLU A 273 -11.19 9.59 9.67
N ARG A 274 -11.85 9.12 8.62
CA ARG A 274 -11.25 8.24 7.61
C ARG A 274 -10.06 8.90 6.92
N GLU A 275 -10.20 10.17 6.52
CA GLU A 275 -9.11 10.92 5.89
C GLU A 275 -8.00 11.24 6.89
N ARG A 276 -8.34 11.50 8.16
CA ARG A 276 -7.37 11.70 9.25
C ARG A 276 -6.53 10.45 9.48
N PHE A 277 -7.11 9.25 9.45
CA PHE A 277 -6.35 8.01 9.52
C PHE A 277 -5.37 7.89 8.35
N ARG A 278 -5.84 8.12 7.11
CA ARG A 278 -5.00 8.07 5.91
C ARG A 278 -3.83 9.03 6.02
N ILE A 279 -4.09 10.29 6.29
CA ILE A 279 -3.07 11.34 6.39
C ILE A 279 -2.07 10.99 7.51
N SER A 280 -2.57 10.61 8.69
CA SER A 280 -1.71 10.35 9.86
C SER A 280 -0.82 9.13 9.64
N ALA A 281 -1.38 8.01 9.17
CA ALA A 281 -0.60 6.81 8.91
C ALA A 281 0.47 7.03 7.83
N THR A 282 0.08 7.69 6.71
CA THR A 282 1.04 8.02 5.64
C THR A 282 2.13 8.98 6.12
N TYR A 283 1.80 9.95 6.97
CA TYR A 283 2.78 10.87 7.57
C TYR A 283 3.76 10.13 8.48
N TYR A 284 3.27 9.25 9.37
CA TYR A 284 4.13 8.46 10.24
C TYR A 284 5.05 7.55 9.44
N LEU A 285 4.56 6.93 8.38
CA LEU A 285 5.36 6.06 7.54
C LEU A 285 6.42 6.82 6.73
N LEU A 286 6.00 7.83 5.94
CA LEU A 286 6.84 8.42 4.91
C LEU A 286 7.61 9.67 5.36
N VAL A 287 7.12 10.40 6.38
CA VAL A 287 7.72 11.66 6.84
C VAL A 287 8.54 11.47 8.11
N THR A 288 7.93 10.97 9.18
CA THR A 288 8.65 10.75 10.45
C THR A 288 9.33 9.40 10.52
N GLY A 289 8.83 8.41 9.80
CA GLY A 289 9.36 7.04 9.79
C GLY A 289 9.09 6.26 11.08
N GLU A 290 8.05 6.65 11.84
CA GLU A 290 7.58 5.96 13.05
C GLU A 290 6.77 4.71 12.65
N LEU A 291 7.45 3.61 12.25
CA LEU A 291 6.80 2.43 11.67
C LEU A 291 5.71 1.85 12.56
N GLU A 292 5.99 1.64 13.85
CA GLU A 292 5.03 1.05 14.77
C GLU A 292 3.78 1.92 14.90
N LYS A 293 3.96 3.25 14.87
CA LYS A 293 2.85 4.19 14.97
C LYS A 293 2.03 4.24 13.68
N ALA A 294 2.70 4.11 12.53
CA ALA A 294 2.03 3.96 11.25
C ALA A 294 1.19 2.68 11.22
N THR A 295 1.79 1.53 11.56
CA THR A 295 1.11 0.22 11.65
C THR A 295 -0.08 0.27 12.59
N GLN A 296 0.09 0.78 13.81
CA GLN A 296 -1.01 0.93 14.78
C GLN A 296 -2.14 1.82 14.23
N THR A 297 -1.80 2.89 13.51
CA THR A 297 -2.81 3.78 12.90
C THR A 297 -3.58 3.07 11.79
N TYR A 298 -2.91 2.27 10.94
CA TYR A 298 -3.58 1.45 9.92
C TYR A 298 -4.43 0.34 10.55
N GLU A 299 -3.97 -0.30 11.62
CA GLU A 299 -4.76 -1.30 12.37
C GLU A 299 -6.04 -0.69 12.95
N MET A 300 -5.94 0.49 13.59
CA MET A 300 -7.12 1.23 14.08
C MET A 300 -8.06 1.62 12.94
N TRP A 301 -7.51 2.03 11.80
CA TRP A 301 -8.33 2.31 10.61
C TRP A 301 -9.05 1.06 10.11
N ALA A 302 -8.36 -0.07 9.99
CA ALA A 302 -8.95 -1.35 9.59
C ALA A 302 -10.05 -1.82 10.56
N GLN A 303 -9.87 -1.62 11.87
CA GLN A 303 -10.89 -1.94 12.89
C GLN A 303 -12.12 -1.02 12.80
N THR A 304 -11.92 0.28 12.56
CA THR A 304 -13.02 1.25 12.46
C THR A 304 -13.79 1.09 11.14
N TYR A 305 -13.09 0.80 10.04
CA TYR A 305 -13.64 0.64 8.70
C TYR A 305 -13.27 -0.73 8.10
N PRO A 306 -13.80 -1.84 8.62
CA PRO A 306 -13.33 -3.20 8.28
C PRO A 306 -13.57 -3.61 6.83
N ARG A 307 -14.29 -2.80 6.05
CA ARG A 307 -14.55 -3.02 4.62
C ARG A 307 -13.77 -2.11 3.70
N SER A 308 -12.95 -1.24 4.25
CA SER A 308 -12.01 -0.46 3.47
C SER A 308 -10.78 -1.32 3.14
N SER A 309 -10.52 -1.57 1.87
CA SER A 309 -9.34 -2.34 1.43
C SER A 309 -8.03 -1.58 1.66
N GLU A 310 -8.09 -0.26 1.69
CA GLU A 310 -6.93 0.62 1.72
C GLU A 310 -6.00 0.41 2.94
N PRO A 311 -6.49 0.34 4.20
CA PRO A 311 -5.60 0.08 5.34
C PRO A 311 -4.93 -1.29 5.26
N PHE A 312 -5.59 -2.32 4.75
CA PHE A 312 -5.02 -3.65 4.62
C PHE A 312 -3.91 -3.72 3.57
N GLY A 313 -4.07 -3.02 2.43
CA GLY A 313 -3.01 -2.91 1.43
C GLY A 313 -1.75 -2.23 1.97
N ASN A 314 -1.91 -1.18 2.79
CA ASN A 314 -0.78 -0.50 3.44
C ASN A 314 -0.15 -1.34 4.56
N LEU A 315 -0.95 -2.05 5.37
CA LEU A 315 -0.43 -2.99 6.38
C LEU A 315 0.44 -4.08 5.75
N GLY A 316 0.09 -4.56 4.54
CA GLY A 316 0.95 -5.50 3.80
C GLY A 316 2.35 -4.96 3.56
N VAL A 317 2.48 -3.67 3.27
CA VAL A 317 3.77 -2.98 3.08
C VAL A 317 4.46 -2.75 4.43
N ASP A 318 3.75 -2.22 5.44
CA ASP A 318 4.34 -1.91 6.75
C ASP A 318 4.92 -3.17 7.42
N TYR A 319 4.19 -4.29 7.36
CA TYR A 319 4.68 -5.56 7.89
C TYR A 319 5.90 -6.08 7.14
N THR A 320 6.06 -5.76 5.84
CA THR A 320 7.31 -6.04 5.09
C THR A 320 8.48 -5.25 5.66
N TYR A 321 8.29 -3.97 5.99
CA TYR A 321 9.33 -3.15 6.62
C TYR A 321 9.73 -3.65 8.01
N LEU A 322 8.78 -4.26 8.73
CA LEU A 322 9.00 -4.84 10.07
C LEU A 322 9.50 -6.30 10.02
N GLY A 323 9.61 -6.93 8.85
CA GLY A 323 9.97 -8.34 8.72
C GLY A 323 8.90 -9.32 9.20
N GLN A 324 7.64 -8.86 9.33
CA GLN A 324 6.49 -9.65 9.78
C GLN A 324 5.72 -10.18 8.56
N TYR A 325 6.38 -10.99 7.76
CA TYR A 325 5.90 -11.39 6.42
C TYR A 325 4.57 -12.15 6.44
N GLU A 326 4.32 -13.03 7.42
CA GLU A 326 3.05 -13.76 7.54
C GLU A 326 1.88 -12.81 7.76
N LYS A 327 2.03 -11.81 8.66
CA LYS A 327 1.00 -10.79 8.87
C LYS A 327 0.79 -9.94 7.60
N GLY A 328 1.86 -9.69 6.87
CA GLY A 328 1.80 -9.02 5.57
C GLY A 328 0.95 -9.79 4.57
N VAL A 329 1.11 -11.12 4.52
CA VAL A 329 0.28 -12.02 3.69
C VAL A 329 -1.18 -11.95 4.11
N GLU A 330 -1.49 -12.07 5.40
CA GLU A 330 -2.87 -12.00 5.92
C GLU A 330 -3.55 -10.67 5.54
N ALA A 331 -2.87 -9.56 5.77
CA ALA A 331 -3.38 -8.23 5.42
C ALA A 331 -3.59 -8.09 3.90
N SER A 332 -2.63 -8.51 3.08
CA SER A 332 -2.74 -8.41 1.62
C SER A 332 -3.82 -9.34 1.04
N LEU A 333 -4.07 -10.49 1.64
CA LEU A 333 -5.20 -11.37 1.27
C LEU A 333 -6.54 -10.72 1.61
N GLU A 334 -6.63 -10.00 2.73
CA GLU A 334 -7.85 -9.27 3.10
C GLU A 334 -8.09 -8.06 2.15
N ASP A 335 -7.04 -7.31 1.77
CA ASP A 335 -7.16 -6.31 0.70
C ASP A 335 -7.70 -6.94 -0.59
N LEU A 336 -7.16 -8.09 -1.01
CA LEU A 336 -7.60 -8.77 -2.23
C LEU A 336 -9.03 -9.30 -2.13
N ARG A 337 -9.47 -9.76 -0.94
CA ARG A 337 -10.84 -10.17 -0.68
C ARG A 337 -11.83 -9.00 -0.85
N LEU A 338 -11.47 -7.83 -0.31
CA LEU A 338 -12.28 -6.61 -0.39
C LEU A 338 -12.20 -5.96 -1.78
N ASN A 339 -11.05 -6.04 -2.43
CA ASN A 339 -10.79 -5.48 -3.75
C ASN A 339 -10.09 -6.51 -4.66
N PRO A 340 -10.82 -7.42 -5.34
CA PRO A 340 -10.24 -8.51 -6.15
C PRO A 340 -9.33 -8.07 -7.30
N GLY A 341 -9.31 -6.78 -7.65
CA GLY A 341 -8.42 -6.18 -8.66
C GLY A 341 -7.29 -5.34 -8.07
N SER A 342 -7.01 -5.45 -6.77
CA SER A 342 -5.99 -4.64 -6.10
C SER A 342 -4.59 -4.93 -6.64
N ALA A 343 -4.04 -3.98 -7.42
CA ALA A 343 -2.67 -4.08 -7.90
C ALA A 343 -1.66 -4.09 -6.74
N ALA A 344 -1.94 -3.35 -5.66
CA ALA A 344 -1.10 -3.34 -4.46
C ALA A 344 -1.08 -4.73 -3.79
N ALA A 345 -2.25 -5.34 -3.56
CA ALA A 345 -2.35 -6.65 -2.94
C ALA A 345 -1.61 -7.74 -3.74
N PHE A 346 -1.78 -7.76 -5.07
CA PHE A 346 -1.04 -8.71 -5.91
C PHE A 346 0.47 -8.50 -5.81
N THR A 347 0.93 -7.25 -5.92
CA THR A 347 2.37 -6.93 -5.85
C THR A 347 2.95 -7.32 -4.49
N ASN A 348 2.26 -6.96 -3.40
CA ASN A 348 2.69 -7.31 -2.04
C ASN A 348 2.76 -8.83 -1.86
N LEU A 349 1.72 -9.58 -2.27
CA LEU A 349 1.66 -11.04 -2.08
C LEU A 349 2.78 -11.76 -2.83
N VAL A 350 3.15 -11.31 -4.05
CA VAL A 350 4.28 -11.91 -4.78
C VAL A 350 5.59 -11.73 -3.99
N GLY A 351 5.86 -10.52 -3.49
CA GLY A 351 7.06 -10.23 -2.69
C GLY A 351 7.07 -10.94 -1.33
N LEU A 352 5.93 -10.93 -0.62
CA LEU A 352 5.78 -11.56 0.70
C LEU A 352 5.95 -13.09 0.63
N TYR A 353 5.34 -13.74 -0.38
CA TYR A 353 5.54 -15.17 -0.58
C TYR A 353 6.97 -15.50 -0.99
N ALA A 354 7.63 -14.63 -1.79
CA ALA A 354 9.05 -14.81 -2.10
C ALA A 354 9.91 -14.71 -0.83
N ALA A 355 9.67 -13.73 0.04
CA ALA A 355 10.38 -13.57 1.31
C ALA A 355 10.23 -14.80 2.24
N LEU A 356 9.06 -15.45 2.21
CA LEU A 356 8.76 -16.68 2.95
C LEU A 356 9.24 -17.97 2.24
N ASP A 357 9.99 -17.87 1.14
CA ASP A 357 10.42 -18.97 0.27
C ASP A 357 9.25 -19.83 -0.27
N ARG A 358 8.04 -19.26 -0.34
CA ARG A 358 6.82 -19.89 -0.88
C ARG A 358 6.69 -19.59 -2.37
N LEU A 359 7.68 -20.01 -3.16
CA LEU A 359 7.85 -19.60 -4.57
C LEU A 359 6.68 -19.99 -5.47
N ASN A 360 6.02 -21.13 -5.22
CA ASN A 360 4.84 -21.55 -5.98
C ASN A 360 3.64 -20.64 -5.73
N ASP A 361 3.43 -20.20 -4.48
CA ASP A 361 2.36 -19.26 -4.15
C ASP A 361 2.64 -17.89 -4.78
N ALA A 362 3.89 -17.44 -4.77
CA ALA A 362 4.32 -16.20 -5.43
C ALA A 362 4.01 -16.23 -6.94
N LYS A 363 4.38 -17.33 -7.65
CA LYS A 363 4.07 -17.51 -9.08
C LYS A 363 2.56 -17.49 -9.35
N ALA A 364 1.80 -18.25 -8.56
CA ALA A 364 0.35 -18.31 -8.72
C ALA A 364 -0.31 -16.92 -8.54
N LYS A 365 0.20 -16.10 -7.63
CA LYS A 365 -0.28 -14.71 -7.45
C LYS A 365 0.15 -13.79 -8.59
N TYR A 366 1.36 -13.95 -9.12
CA TYR A 366 1.80 -13.22 -10.30
C TYR A 366 0.92 -13.55 -11.52
N ASP A 367 0.61 -14.82 -11.77
CA ASP A 367 -0.25 -15.23 -12.88
C ASP A 367 -1.67 -14.66 -12.76
N GLN A 368 -2.21 -14.63 -11.53
CA GLN A 368 -3.49 -13.98 -11.24
C GLN A 368 -3.40 -12.45 -11.50
N ALA A 369 -2.32 -11.79 -11.09
CA ALA A 369 -2.10 -10.37 -11.36
C ALA A 369 -2.10 -10.06 -12.87
N VAL A 370 -1.39 -10.87 -13.65
CA VAL A 370 -1.35 -10.73 -15.12
C VAL A 370 -2.75 -10.93 -15.73
N ALA A 371 -3.52 -11.92 -15.27
CA ALA A 371 -4.90 -12.15 -15.71
C ALA A 371 -5.80 -10.94 -15.40
N HIS A 372 -5.57 -10.25 -14.28
CA HIS A 372 -6.23 -9.00 -13.92
C HIS A 372 -5.64 -7.76 -14.62
N LYS A 373 -4.66 -7.94 -15.51
CA LYS A 373 -3.96 -6.86 -16.23
C LYS A 373 -3.25 -5.87 -15.30
N VAL A 374 -2.80 -6.34 -14.14
CA VAL A 374 -1.90 -5.60 -13.27
C VAL A 374 -0.53 -5.57 -13.93
N ASN A 375 0.01 -4.38 -14.08
CA ASN A 375 1.32 -4.16 -14.69
C ASN A 375 1.98 -2.97 -13.98
N ASN A 376 3.01 -3.24 -13.18
CA ASN A 376 3.83 -2.21 -12.53
C ASN A 376 5.26 -2.73 -12.30
N PRO A 377 6.27 -1.85 -12.20
CA PRO A 377 7.67 -2.24 -12.08
C PRO A 377 7.97 -3.15 -10.88
N PHE A 378 7.34 -2.91 -9.74
CA PHE A 378 7.56 -3.70 -8.53
C PHE A 378 7.02 -5.14 -8.65
N LEU A 379 5.89 -5.33 -9.36
CA LEU A 379 5.37 -6.66 -9.64
C LEU A 379 6.37 -7.47 -10.50
N HIS A 380 6.94 -6.81 -11.52
CA HIS A 380 7.96 -7.40 -12.37
C HIS A 380 9.25 -7.67 -11.61
N GLY A 381 9.70 -6.75 -10.73
CA GLY A 381 10.84 -6.93 -9.85
C GLY A 381 10.67 -8.12 -8.92
N ASN A 382 9.52 -8.23 -8.23
CA ASN A 382 9.22 -9.37 -7.37
C ASN A 382 9.22 -10.70 -8.16
N ARG A 383 8.65 -10.72 -9.38
CA ARG A 383 8.70 -11.93 -10.24
C ARG A 383 10.11 -12.26 -10.70
N TYR A 384 10.93 -11.24 -10.99
CA TYR A 384 12.36 -11.41 -11.28
C TYR A 384 13.08 -12.06 -10.08
N GLY A 385 12.84 -11.58 -8.86
CA GLY A 385 13.39 -12.16 -7.63
C GLY A 385 13.01 -13.62 -7.44
N VAL A 386 11.76 -13.99 -7.69
CA VAL A 386 11.30 -15.39 -7.67
C VAL A 386 12.06 -16.23 -8.72
N ALA A 387 12.22 -15.72 -9.94
CA ALA A 387 12.96 -16.40 -11.01
C ALA A 387 14.43 -16.58 -10.65
N PHE A 388 15.06 -15.60 -10.00
CA PHE A 388 16.42 -15.70 -9.50
C PHE A 388 16.57 -16.85 -8.48
N LEU A 389 15.65 -16.93 -7.49
CA LEU A 389 15.64 -18.00 -6.48
C LEU A 389 15.44 -19.41 -7.08
N GLU A 390 14.77 -19.49 -8.23
CA GLU A 390 14.58 -20.73 -9.01
C GLU A 390 15.69 -20.96 -10.04
N SER A 391 16.65 -20.04 -10.20
CA SER A 391 17.69 -20.07 -11.26
C SER A 391 17.10 -20.05 -12.68
N ASP A 392 15.91 -19.48 -12.86
CA ASP A 392 15.23 -19.35 -14.16
C ASP A 392 15.70 -18.07 -14.89
N THR A 393 16.84 -18.20 -15.58
CA THR A 393 17.45 -17.09 -16.35
C THR A 393 16.52 -16.58 -17.45
N SER A 394 15.72 -17.44 -18.07
CA SER A 394 14.81 -17.08 -19.15
C SER A 394 13.72 -16.15 -18.64
N GLU A 395 13.16 -16.46 -17.47
CA GLU A 395 12.15 -15.62 -16.84
C GLU A 395 12.71 -14.27 -16.37
N MET A 396 13.92 -14.26 -15.77
CA MET A 396 14.60 -13.00 -15.42
C MET A 396 14.75 -12.07 -16.65
N GLN A 397 15.22 -12.61 -17.78
CA GLN A 397 15.37 -11.86 -19.04
C GLN A 397 14.02 -11.35 -19.56
N ARG A 398 12.96 -12.17 -19.46
CA ARG A 398 11.61 -11.78 -19.87
C ARG A 398 11.13 -10.58 -19.05
N GLN A 399 11.31 -10.59 -17.71
CA GLN A 399 10.87 -9.50 -16.85
C GLN A 399 11.59 -8.17 -17.21
N ILE A 400 12.89 -8.21 -17.48
CA ILE A 400 13.64 -7.03 -17.94
C ILE A 400 13.10 -6.53 -19.30
N ALA A 401 12.86 -7.43 -20.25
CA ALA A 401 12.34 -7.08 -21.55
C ALA A 401 10.94 -6.47 -21.49
N ASP A 402 10.06 -7.02 -20.65
CA ASP A 402 8.68 -6.55 -20.46
C ASP A 402 8.62 -5.15 -19.84
N ALA A 403 9.61 -4.75 -19.04
CA ALA A 403 9.70 -3.44 -18.42
C ALA A 403 10.45 -2.41 -19.29
N SER A 404 11.23 -2.85 -20.29
CA SER A 404 12.09 -1.99 -21.10
C SER A 404 11.30 -0.90 -21.82
N ALA A 405 11.86 0.32 -21.85
CA ALA A 405 11.27 1.53 -22.44
C ALA A 405 9.90 1.93 -21.82
N LYS A 406 9.62 1.50 -20.59
CA LYS A 406 8.45 1.90 -19.81
C LYS A 406 8.87 2.65 -18.55
N PRO A 407 8.01 3.52 -18.00
CA PRO A 407 8.28 4.16 -16.71
C PRO A 407 8.60 3.12 -15.63
N GLY A 408 9.70 3.33 -14.90
CA GLY A 408 10.18 2.41 -13.87
C GLY A 408 11.04 1.25 -14.37
N GLU A 409 11.52 1.28 -15.62
CA GLU A 409 12.48 0.28 -16.12
C GLU A 409 13.80 0.25 -15.31
N ASP A 410 14.15 1.36 -14.67
CA ASP A 410 15.30 1.50 -13.79
C ASP A 410 15.31 0.48 -12.65
N VAL A 411 14.14 0.11 -12.11
CA VAL A 411 13.99 -0.94 -11.09
C VAL A 411 14.53 -2.27 -11.62
N LEU A 412 14.14 -2.66 -12.84
CA LEU A 412 14.58 -3.94 -13.42
C LEU A 412 16.07 -3.93 -13.80
N PHE A 413 16.62 -2.78 -14.18
CA PHE A 413 18.06 -2.65 -14.39
C PHE A 413 18.83 -2.80 -13.08
N SER A 414 18.30 -2.29 -11.95
CA SER A 414 18.91 -2.49 -10.64
C SER A 414 18.88 -3.96 -10.23
N PHE A 415 17.75 -4.67 -10.32
CA PHE A 415 17.70 -6.12 -10.09
C PHE A 415 18.72 -6.90 -10.97
N GLY A 416 18.80 -6.54 -12.24
CA GLY A 416 19.80 -7.12 -13.14
C GLY A 416 21.23 -6.83 -12.70
N SER A 417 21.50 -5.60 -12.24
CA SER A 417 22.79 -5.18 -11.73
C SER A 417 23.21 -6.00 -10.51
N ASP A 418 22.30 -6.17 -9.55
CA ASP A 418 22.57 -6.95 -8.34
C ASP A 418 22.80 -8.44 -8.65
N THR A 419 22.06 -8.99 -9.60
CA THR A 419 22.30 -10.36 -10.08
C THR A 419 23.70 -10.52 -10.67
N GLU A 420 24.16 -9.56 -11.49
CA GLU A 420 25.50 -9.58 -12.03
C GLU A 420 26.58 -9.44 -10.92
N ALA A 421 26.33 -8.57 -9.96
CA ALA A 421 27.22 -8.38 -8.81
C ALA A 421 27.24 -9.60 -7.87
N PHE A 422 26.08 -10.24 -7.64
CA PHE A 422 25.98 -11.49 -6.88
C PHE A 422 26.90 -12.59 -7.47
N HIS A 423 27.09 -12.61 -8.79
CA HIS A 423 27.99 -13.54 -9.47
C HIS A 423 29.41 -12.96 -9.68
N GLY A 424 29.73 -11.80 -9.11
CA GLY A 424 31.04 -11.16 -9.23
C GLY A 424 31.33 -10.53 -10.59
N ARG A 425 30.34 -10.33 -11.46
CA ARG A 425 30.50 -9.67 -12.78
C ARG A 425 30.28 -8.16 -12.66
N LEU A 426 31.22 -7.50 -11.96
CA LEU A 426 31.09 -6.09 -11.56
C LEU A 426 31.06 -5.12 -12.73
N ALA A 427 31.80 -5.38 -13.81
CA ALA A 427 31.80 -4.52 -15.01
C ALA A 427 30.38 -4.42 -15.60
N ARG A 428 29.69 -5.56 -15.72
CA ARG A 428 28.34 -5.62 -16.21
C ARG A 428 27.30 -5.05 -15.23
N ALA A 429 27.52 -5.29 -13.93
CA ALA A 429 26.72 -4.69 -12.88
C ALA A 429 26.74 -3.15 -12.95
N ARG A 430 27.90 -2.53 -13.11
CA ARG A 430 28.05 -1.06 -13.26
C ARG A 430 27.36 -0.53 -14.51
N GLU A 431 27.45 -1.26 -15.64
CA GLU A 431 26.71 -0.90 -16.86
C GLU A 431 25.21 -0.80 -16.62
N LEU A 432 24.63 -1.82 -15.95
CA LEU A 432 23.21 -1.85 -15.63
C LEU A 432 22.80 -0.78 -14.60
N SER A 433 23.60 -0.56 -13.55
CA SER A 433 23.37 0.54 -12.59
C SER A 433 23.41 1.91 -13.26
N LYS A 434 24.33 2.11 -14.22
CA LYS A 434 24.36 3.36 -14.99
C LYS A 434 23.07 3.54 -15.80
N ARG A 435 22.58 2.48 -16.44
CA ARG A 435 21.29 2.52 -17.16
C ARG A 435 20.13 2.83 -16.23
N ALA A 436 20.12 2.29 -15.01
CA ALA A 436 19.12 2.59 -14.00
C ALA A 436 19.14 4.08 -13.63
N SER A 437 20.33 4.63 -13.32
CA SER A 437 20.48 6.05 -12.99
C SER A 437 20.11 6.98 -14.17
N ASP A 438 20.57 6.66 -15.40
CA ASP A 438 20.22 7.43 -16.61
C ASP A 438 18.70 7.39 -16.88
N SER A 439 18.02 6.26 -16.62
CA SER A 439 16.57 6.14 -16.76
C SER A 439 15.83 7.02 -15.75
N ALA A 440 16.24 7.00 -14.49
CA ALA A 440 15.65 7.84 -13.45
C ALA A 440 15.82 9.34 -13.75
N LEU A 441 16.98 9.76 -14.30
CA LEU A 441 17.19 11.15 -14.73
C LEU A 441 16.29 11.55 -15.90
N ARG A 442 16.04 10.65 -16.85
CA ARG A 442 15.08 10.92 -17.94
C ARG A 442 13.65 11.12 -17.45
N ASP A 443 13.30 10.45 -16.36
CA ASP A 443 11.99 10.54 -15.71
C ASP A 443 11.89 11.71 -14.68
N ASP A 444 12.83 12.68 -14.71
CA ASP A 444 12.93 13.82 -13.77
C ASP A 444 12.94 13.39 -12.29
N SER A 445 13.67 12.29 -12.00
CA SER A 445 13.76 11.69 -10.66
C SER A 445 15.22 11.66 -10.15
N PRO A 446 15.82 12.83 -9.84
CA PRO A 446 17.22 12.92 -9.43
C PRO A 446 17.52 12.23 -8.10
N GLU A 447 16.57 12.20 -7.15
CA GLU A 447 16.73 11.49 -5.88
C GLU A 447 16.88 9.98 -6.11
N THR A 448 16.09 9.43 -7.02
CA THR A 448 16.19 8.03 -7.43
C THR A 448 17.50 7.72 -8.15
N ALA A 449 17.92 8.60 -9.05
CA ALA A 449 19.21 8.45 -9.75
C ALA A 449 20.40 8.42 -8.77
N ALA A 450 20.39 9.33 -7.78
CA ALA A 450 21.43 9.37 -6.74
C ALA A 450 21.43 8.08 -5.89
N ALA A 451 20.25 7.52 -5.64
CA ALA A 451 20.15 6.27 -4.91
C ALA A 451 20.74 5.09 -5.70
N TRP A 452 20.50 4.98 -7.01
CA TRP A 452 21.16 3.97 -7.86
C TRP A 452 22.68 4.15 -7.93
N GLN A 453 23.19 5.39 -7.83
CA GLN A 453 24.63 5.64 -7.68
C GLN A 453 25.15 5.15 -6.34
N MET A 454 24.40 5.35 -5.24
CA MET A 454 24.76 4.83 -3.92
C MET A 454 24.79 3.31 -3.87
N ASP A 455 23.93 2.64 -4.64
CA ASP A 455 23.94 1.20 -4.85
C ASP A 455 25.33 0.73 -5.34
N VAL A 456 25.85 1.37 -6.37
CA VAL A 456 27.22 1.10 -6.88
C VAL A 456 28.27 1.36 -5.80
N ALA A 457 28.18 2.49 -5.10
CA ALA A 457 29.14 2.88 -4.08
C ALA A 457 29.23 1.88 -2.93
N LEU A 458 28.10 1.40 -2.41
CA LEU A 458 28.05 0.39 -1.36
C LEU A 458 28.61 -0.94 -1.84
N ARG A 459 28.23 -1.37 -3.02
CA ARG A 459 28.76 -2.60 -3.62
C ARG A 459 30.26 -2.55 -3.81
N ASP A 460 30.79 -1.45 -4.34
CA ASP A 460 32.23 -1.28 -4.49
C ASP A 460 32.95 -1.24 -3.12
N ALA A 461 32.32 -0.68 -2.07
CA ALA A 461 32.85 -0.74 -0.70
C ALA A 461 33.00 -2.20 -0.22
N GLU A 462 31.97 -3.02 -0.39
CA GLU A 462 31.97 -4.41 0.06
C GLU A 462 32.93 -5.33 -0.74
N PHE A 463 33.20 -4.97 -1.98
CA PHE A 463 34.19 -5.67 -2.83
C PHE A 463 35.62 -5.14 -2.70
N ASN A 464 35.88 -4.25 -1.71
CA ASN A 464 37.17 -3.61 -1.44
C ASN A 464 37.67 -2.68 -2.58
N ASN A 465 36.76 -2.14 -3.40
CA ASN A 465 37.06 -1.12 -4.42
C ASN A 465 36.98 0.31 -3.83
N VAL A 466 37.79 0.61 -2.81
CA VAL A 466 37.72 1.83 -1.99
C VAL A 466 37.70 3.13 -2.79
N ALA A 467 38.54 3.25 -3.81
CA ALA A 467 38.63 4.47 -4.62
C ALA A 467 37.34 4.72 -5.42
N LEU A 468 36.76 3.68 -6.03
CA LEU A 468 35.53 3.78 -6.80
C LEU A 468 34.35 4.07 -5.88
N SER A 469 34.23 3.38 -4.75
CA SER A 469 33.18 3.65 -3.76
C SER A 469 33.18 5.11 -3.30
N ARG A 470 34.33 5.68 -3.02
CA ARG A 470 34.46 7.10 -2.64
C ARG A 470 34.02 8.03 -3.77
N GLN A 471 34.45 7.76 -5.00
CA GLN A 471 34.07 8.54 -6.18
C GLN A 471 32.55 8.54 -6.39
N GLU A 472 31.92 7.36 -6.39
CA GLU A 472 30.47 7.20 -6.60
C GLU A 472 29.66 7.82 -5.44
N THR A 473 30.12 7.67 -4.18
CA THR A 473 29.50 8.34 -3.03
C THR A 473 29.49 9.86 -3.20
N THR A 474 30.62 10.43 -3.66
CA THR A 474 30.72 11.88 -3.90
C THR A 474 29.79 12.32 -5.02
N ALA A 475 29.72 11.56 -6.11
CA ALA A 475 28.84 11.84 -7.25
C ALA A 475 27.37 11.76 -6.85
N ALA A 476 26.96 10.74 -6.10
CA ALA A 476 25.59 10.58 -5.63
C ALA A 476 25.14 11.74 -4.73
N LEU A 477 25.98 12.16 -3.77
CA LEU A 477 25.70 13.31 -2.89
C LEU A 477 25.63 14.64 -3.66
N ALA A 478 26.35 14.77 -4.77
CA ALA A 478 26.24 15.92 -5.67
C ALA A 478 24.97 15.90 -6.52
N THR A 479 24.48 14.73 -6.89
CA THR A 479 23.22 14.56 -7.65
C THR A 479 22.02 14.92 -6.79
N ALA A 480 21.92 14.35 -5.57
CA ALA A 480 20.90 14.69 -4.59
C ALA A 480 21.38 14.34 -3.16
N SER A 481 21.26 15.30 -2.24
CA SER A 481 21.64 15.11 -0.83
C SER A 481 20.37 14.96 0.02
N THR A 482 19.66 13.84 -0.16
CA THR A 482 18.43 13.52 0.57
C THR A 482 18.71 12.67 1.80
N ARG A 483 17.66 12.44 2.61
CA ARG A 483 17.73 11.53 3.75
C ARG A 483 18.30 10.15 3.35
N ASP A 484 17.72 9.56 2.31
CA ASP A 484 18.00 8.17 1.91
C ASP A 484 19.40 8.04 1.30
N VAL A 485 19.79 8.98 0.45
CA VAL A 485 21.16 9.07 -0.10
C VAL A 485 22.20 9.28 1.03
N SER A 486 21.89 10.13 2.03
CA SER A 486 22.78 10.38 3.17
C SER A 486 22.97 9.14 4.05
N ILE A 487 21.94 8.32 4.25
CA ILE A 487 22.03 7.04 4.97
C ILE A 487 23.03 6.11 4.28
N LEU A 488 22.84 5.89 2.98
CA LEU A 488 23.67 4.98 2.20
C LEU A 488 25.12 5.51 2.06
N ALA A 489 25.27 6.84 1.91
CA ALA A 489 26.59 7.48 1.87
C ALA A 489 27.35 7.33 3.18
N ALA A 490 26.68 7.55 4.33
CA ALA A 490 27.29 7.34 5.64
C ALA A 490 27.76 5.89 5.82
N LEU A 491 26.96 4.93 5.37
CA LEU A 491 27.33 3.51 5.43
C LEU A 491 28.51 3.21 4.49
N ALA A 492 28.47 3.63 3.23
CA ALA A 492 29.55 3.40 2.27
C ALA A 492 30.88 3.98 2.78
N LEU A 493 30.86 5.22 3.27
CA LEU A 493 32.03 5.87 3.85
C LEU A 493 32.57 5.13 5.09
N ALA A 494 31.69 4.66 5.97
CA ALA A 494 32.07 3.83 7.11
C ALA A 494 32.74 2.53 6.65
N ARG A 495 32.20 1.88 5.62
CA ARG A 495 32.73 0.62 5.08
C ARG A 495 34.12 0.78 4.44
N ILE A 496 34.40 1.89 3.80
CA ILE A 496 35.73 2.17 3.20
C ILE A 496 36.75 2.82 4.16
N GLY A 497 36.40 3.00 5.45
CA GLY A 497 37.28 3.54 6.48
C GLY A 497 37.30 5.06 6.57
N ASP A 498 36.45 5.80 5.85
CA ASP A 498 36.30 7.25 6.01
C ASP A 498 35.38 7.57 7.21
N THR A 499 35.85 7.18 8.39
CA THR A 499 35.07 7.18 9.63
C THR A 499 34.61 8.56 10.08
N ASP A 500 35.36 9.60 9.78
CA ASP A 500 35.03 10.97 10.21
C ASP A 500 33.89 11.55 9.37
N GLN A 501 33.91 11.35 8.06
CA GLN A 501 32.83 11.80 7.20
C GLN A 501 31.57 10.97 7.44
N ALA A 502 31.70 9.64 7.58
CA ALA A 502 30.59 8.76 7.94
C ALA A 502 29.90 9.19 9.24
N LYS A 503 30.72 9.50 10.28
CA LYS A 503 30.19 9.95 11.57
C LYS A 503 29.45 11.28 11.46
N ARG A 504 29.98 12.25 10.73
CA ARG A 504 29.28 13.54 10.52
C ARG A 504 27.91 13.35 9.89
N LEU A 505 27.80 12.53 8.83
CA LEU A 505 26.51 12.23 8.20
C LEU A 505 25.57 11.47 9.14
N ALA A 506 26.08 10.50 9.90
CA ALA A 506 25.28 9.74 10.85
C ALA A 506 24.74 10.62 11.99
N ASP A 507 25.58 11.53 12.54
CA ASP A 507 25.17 12.46 13.58
C ASP A 507 24.12 13.48 13.08
N ASP A 508 24.26 13.98 11.82
CA ASP A 508 23.25 14.83 11.17
C ASP A 508 21.93 14.10 11.02
N LEU A 509 21.95 12.84 10.54
CA LEU A 509 20.75 12.00 10.42
C LEU A 509 20.06 11.77 11.77
N ALA A 510 20.85 11.47 12.82
CA ALA A 510 20.31 11.28 14.18
C ALA A 510 19.61 12.55 14.69
N GLY A 511 20.20 13.72 14.46
CA GLY A 511 19.64 15.01 14.87
C GLY A 511 18.40 15.41 14.08
N ARG A 512 18.37 15.16 12.78
CA ARG A 512 17.25 15.53 11.90
C ARG A 512 16.07 14.58 11.97
N PHE A 513 16.31 13.30 12.27
CA PHE A 513 15.27 12.24 12.23
C PHE A 513 15.20 11.44 13.54
N PRO A 514 15.03 12.10 14.71
CA PRO A 514 15.08 11.44 16.02
C PRO A 514 13.97 10.42 16.27
N LEU A 515 12.86 10.52 15.55
CA LEU A 515 11.70 9.61 15.69
C LEU A 515 11.70 8.46 14.69
N ASN A 516 12.58 8.48 13.69
CA ASN A 516 12.54 7.49 12.61
C ASN A 516 13.03 6.13 13.10
N THR A 517 12.15 5.13 13.12
CA THR A 517 12.43 3.77 13.59
C THR A 517 13.59 3.15 12.82
N VAL A 518 13.54 3.19 11.49
CA VAL A 518 14.54 2.52 10.63
C VAL A 518 15.90 3.18 10.76
N ILE A 519 15.96 4.52 10.75
CA ILE A 519 17.24 5.24 10.94
C ILE A 519 17.83 4.88 12.30
N ASN A 520 17.07 4.99 13.38
CA ASN A 520 17.61 4.87 14.73
C ASN A 520 17.80 3.43 15.21
N ARG A 521 17.07 2.45 14.63
CA ARG A 521 17.07 1.04 15.08
C ARG A 521 17.72 0.08 14.09
N TYR A 522 18.03 0.54 12.87
CA TYR A 522 18.64 -0.28 11.84
C TYR A 522 19.89 0.37 11.26
N TRP A 523 19.78 1.58 10.63
CA TRP A 523 20.88 2.19 9.89
C TRP A 523 21.95 2.79 10.78
N LEU A 524 21.62 3.65 11.75
CA LEU A 524 22.62 4.28 12.62
C LEU A 524 23.41 3.27 13.45
N PRO A 525 22.80 2.24 14.08
CA PRO A 525 23.58 1.19 14.73
C PRO A 525 24.54 0.49 13.77
N THR A 526 24.12 0.23 12.52
CA THR A 526 24.95 -0.41 11.49
C THR A 526 26.11 0.47 11.05
N ILE A 527 25.86 1.77 10.83
CA ILE A 527 26.88 2.74 10.46
C ILE A 527 27.90 2.91 11.59
N TYR A 528 27.43 3.14 12.83
CA TYR A 528 28.34 3.29 13.97
C TYR A 528 29.13 1.99 14.25
N ALA A 529 28.50 0.83 14.13
CA ALA A 529 29.20 -0.46 14.26
C ALA A 529 30.29 -0.61 13.18
N SER A 530 30.01 -0.22 11.94
CA SER A 530 30.99 -0.21 10.86
C SER A 530 32.16 0.74 11.17
N ILE A 531 31.88 1.93 11.72
CA ILE A 531 32.92 2.87 12.17
C ILE A 531 33.77 2.25 13.29
N GLU A 532 33.16 1.61 14.29
CA GLU A 532 33.87 0.99 15.40
C GLU A 532 34.72 -0.22 14.95
N ILE A 533 34.29 -0.98 13.97
CA ILE A 533 35.11 -2.03 13.33
C ILE A 533 36.38 -1.42 12.72
N GLN A 534 36.23 -0.35 11.96
CA GLN A 534 37.41 0.35 11.35
C GLN A 534 38.36 0.96 12.38
N ARG A 535 37.86 1.30 13.55
CA ARG A 535 38.64 1.80 14.69
C ARG A 535 39.29 0.69 15.55
N GLY A 536 39.05 -0.58 15.22
CA GLY A 536 39.55 -1.72 15.97
C GLY A 536 38.76 -2.06 17.24
N ASN A 537 37.48 -1.64 17.34
CA ASN A 537 36.60 -1.87 18.48
C ASN A 537 35.46 -2.84 18.16
N PRO A 538 35.70 -4.10 17.71
CA PRO A 538 34.66 -5.00 17.26
C PRO A 538 33.66 -5.39 18.37
N ALA A 539 34.08 -5.43 19.63
CA ALA A 539 33.15 -5.69 20.76
C ALA A 539 32.07 -4.60 20.88
N ARG A 540 32.45 -3.33 20.70
CA ARG A 540 31.49 -2.22 20.69
C ARG A 540 30.56 -2.28 19.48
N ALA A 541 31.05 -2.74 18.33
CA ALA A 541 30.20 -2.96 17.16
C ALA A 541 29.12 -4.03 17.43
N VAL A 542 29.46 -5.14 18.06
CA VAL A 542 28.47 -6.17 18.46
C VAL A 542 27.41 -5.58 19.39
N GLU A 543 27.83 -4.81 20.40
CA GLU A 543 26.90 -4.17 21.36
C GLU A 543 25.90 -3.23 20.65
N LEU A 544 26.36 -2.37 19.75
CA LEU A 544 25.53 -1.45 18.97
C LEU A 544 24.48 -2.22 18.14
N LEU A 545 24.87 -3.35 17.55
CA LEU A 545 24.02 -4.14 16.67
C LEU A 545 22.98 -5.01 17.40
N GLN A 546 23.04 -5.15 18.72
CA GLN A 546 21.99 -5.85 19.47
C GLN A 546 20.63 -5.16 19.34
N THR A 547 20.62 -3.84 19.16
CA THR A 547 19.38 -3.06 19.03
C THR A 547 18.65 -3.27 17.71
N THR A 548 19.30 -3.89 16.71
CA THR A 548 18.73 -4.11 15.38
C THR A 548 17.88 -5.38 15.26
N ALA A 549 17.96 -6.29 16.22
CA ALA A 549 17.42 -7.66 16.14
C ALA A 549 15.95 -7.76 15.73
N LEU A 550 15.11 -6.80 16.16
CA LEU A 550 13.69 -6.78 15.82
C LEU A 550 13.40 -6.37 14.36
N TYR A 551 14.37 -5.75 13.69
CA TYR A 551 14.19 -5.14 12.37
C TYR A 551 15.12 -5.76 11.31
N GLU A 552 16.04 -6.63 11.70
CA GLU A 552 17.10 -7.13 10.81
C GLU A 552 16.60 -7.98 9.64
N LEU A 553 15.41 -8.58 9.76
CA LEU A 553 14.74 -9.32 8.68
C LEU A 553 13.79 -8.43 7.87
N GLY A 554 13.56 -7.19 8.29
CA GLY A 554 12.72 -6.26 7.55
C GLY A 554 13.37 -5.82 6.24
N SER A 555 12.56 -5.24 5.36
CA SER A 555 13.02 -4.55 4.15
C SER A 555 12.96 -3.04 4.39
N PRO A 556 13.96 -2.46 5.10
CA PRO A 556 13.89 -1.08 5.55
C PRO A 556 14.06 -0.08 4.39
N LEU A 557 13.47 1.11 4.55
CA LEU A 557 13.78 2.24 3.68
C LEU A 557 15.19 2.80 3.99
N PRO A 558 15.97 3.24 3.01
CA PRO A 558 15.67 3.24 1.58
C PRO A 558 15.62 1.83 0.99
N GLN A 559 14.58 1.56 0.23
CA GLN A 559 14.43 0.29 -0.49
C GLN A 559 15.25 0.33 -1.79
N PHE A 560 16.54 0.37 -1.65
CA PHE A 560 17.43 0.13 -2.78
C PHE A 560 18.05 -1.24 -2.56
N GLU A 561 18.14 -2.00 -3.60
CA GLU A 561 18.29 -3.45 -3.56
C GLU A 561 19.65 -3.93 -3.07
N VAL A 562 20.65 -3.07 -3.00
CA VAL A 562 21.96 -3.37 -2.45
C VAL A 562 21.90 -3.53 -0.94
N GLY A 563 21.47 -4.71 -0.52
CA GLY A 563 21.73 -5.10 0.83
C GLY A 563 21.08 -4.24 1.90
N GLY A 564 19.96 -3.59 1.58
CA GLY A 564 19.12 -2.97 2.58
C GLY A 564 18.72 -3.96 3.65
N THR A 565 18.51 -5.19 3.25
CA THR A 565 18.19 -6.33 4.11
C THR A 565 19.44 -7.00 4.67
N LEU A 566 19.38 -7.40 5.94
CA LEU A 566 20.42 -8.19 6.62
C LEU A 566 21.78 -7.47 6.79
N TYR A 567 21.88 -6.18 6.49
CA TYR A 567 23.15 -5.45 6.65
C TYR A 567 23.69 -5.46 8.10
N PRO A 568 22.85 -5.26 9.15
CA PRO A 568 23.28 -5.41 10.55
C PRO A 568 23.84 -6.80 10.85
N VAL A 569 23.22 -7.85 10.30
CA VAL A 569 23.65 -9.25 10.44
C VAL A 569 25.05 -9.45 9.83
N TYR A 570 25.27 -8.92 8.64
CA TYR A 570 26.58 -9.01 7.96
C TYR A 570 27.68 -8.33 8.75
N VAL A 571 27.45 -7.10 9.21
CA VAL A 571 28.42 -6.31 10.00
C VAL A 571 28.69 -6.97 11.36
N ARG A 572 27.66 -7.55 12.02
CA ARG A 572 27.82 -8.27 13.29
C ARG A 572 28.63 -9.56 13.12
N GLY A 573 28.39 -10.29 12.03
CA GLY A 573 29.21 -11.45 11.67
C GLY A 573 30.69 -11.09 11.48
N GLN A 574 30.98 -9.98 10.79
CA GLN A 574 32.35 -9.49 10.63
C GLN A 574 32.98 -9.06 11.97
N ALA A 575 32.22 -8.44 12.86
CA ALA A 575 32.71 -8.09 14.20
C ALA A 575 33.07 -9.35 15.01
N TYR A 576 32.25 -10.42 14.94
CA TYR A 576 32.58 -11.70 15.57
C TYR A 576 33.83 -12.37 14.98
N LEU A 577 34.06 -12.27 13.67
CA LEU A 577 35.32 -12.73 13.06
C LEU A 577 36.54 -12.03 13.64
N LEU A 578 36.48 -10.72 13.80
CA LEU A 578 37.57 -9.90 14.38
C LEU A 578 37.79 -10.21 15.87
N LEU A 579 36.77 -10.68 16.58
CA LEU A 579 36.84 -11.14 17.97
C LEU A 579 37.30 -12.61 18.08
N HIS A 580 37.61 -13.28 16.98
CA HIS A 580 37.90 -14.71 16.92
C HIS A 580 36.78 -15.60 17.50
N GLN A 581 35.54 -15.15 17.39
CA GLN A 581 34.33 -15.85 17.81
C GLN A 581 33.69 -16.57 16.60
N GLY A 582 34.36 -17.60 16.09
CA GLY A 582 33.98 -18.29 14.85
C GLY A 582 32.57 -18.85 14.86
N THR A 583 32.15 -19.51 15.95
CA THR A 583 30.79 -20.08 16.06
C THR A 583 29.68 -19.02 15.96
N GLN A 584 29.86 -17.85 16.61
CA GLN A 584 28.92 -16.74 16.52
C GLN A 584 28.88 -16.14 15.11
N ALA A 585 30.06 -15.98 14.47
CA ALA A 585 30.16 -15.50 13.10
C ALA A 585 29.44 -16.45 12.11
N VAL A 586 29.63 -17.76 12.25
CA VAL A 586 28.91 -18.79 11.48
C VAL A 586 27.39 -18.58 11.61
N GLY A 587 26.88 -18.42 12.84
CA GLY A 587 25.44 -18.19 13.08
C GLY A 587 24.90 -16.95 12.36
N GLU A 588 25.68 -15.86 12.29
CA GLU A 588 25.24 -14.64 11.58
C GLU A 588 25.24 -14.83 10.05
N PHE A 589 26.29 -15.37 9.47
CA PHE A 589 26.35 -15.53 8.01
C PHE A 589 25.43 -16.63 7.50
N GLN A 590 25.12 -17.65 8.31
CA GLN A 590 24.14 -18.68 7.98
C GLN A 590 22.74 -18.10 7.78
N LYS A 591 22.38 -17.01 8.47
CA LYS A 591 21.08 -16.34 8.29
C LYS A 591 20.83 -15.92 6.83
N PHE A 592 21.86 -15.56 6.06
CA PHE A 592 21.68 -15.23 4.64
C PHE A 592 21.24 -16.43 3.80
N LEU A 593 21.68 -17.62 4.15
CA LEU A 593 21.30 -18.85 3.45
C LEU A 593 19.92 -19.33 3.91
N ASP A 594 19.65 -19.22 5.22
CA ASP A 594 18.36 -19.62 5.81
C ASP A 594 17.23 -18.67 5.39
N GLN A 595 17.54 -17.40 5.13
CA GLN A 595 16.60 -16.36 4.73
C GLN A 595 16.78 -15.96 3.25
N ARG A 596 16.99 -16.95 2.38
CA ARG A 596 17.27 -16.69 0.96
C ARG A 596 16.17 -15.92 0.24
N GLY A 597 14.92 -16.09 0.67
CA GLY A 597 13.77 -15.35 0.12
C GLY A 597 13.76 -13.86 0.50
N VAL A 598 14.40 -13.52 1.63
CA VAL A 598 14.62 -12.12 2.06
C VAL A 598 15.84 -11.53 1.38
N ALA A 599 16.93 -12.29 1.29
CA ALA A 599 18.18 -11.85 0.68
C ALA A 599 18.12 -11.76 -0.86
N VAL A 600 17.32 -12.59 -1.50
CA VAL A 600 17.16 -12.73 -2.95
C VAL A 600 18.51 -12.69 -3.69
N ASN A 601 18.72 -11.73 -4.58
CA ASN A 601 19.93 -11.53 -5.38
C ASN A 601 20.90 -10.48 -4.79
N CYS A 602 20.72 -10.14 -3.50
CA CYS A 602 21.58 -9.19 -2.81
C CYS A 602 23.06 -9.63 -2.86
N PRO A 603 24.00 -8.78 -3.32
CA PRO A 603 25.42 -9.15 -3.40
C PRO A 603 26.05 -9.56 -2.07
N LEU A 604 25.54 -9.07 -0.92
CA LEU A 604 25.99 -9.50 0.40
C LEU A 604 25.72 -11.00 0.66
N ALA A 605 24.68 -11.58 0.06
CA ALA A 605 24.40 -13.01 0.21
C ALA A 605 25.45 -13.89 -0.48
N ALA A 606 26.06 -13.41 -1.57
CA ALA A 606 27.22 -14.06 -2.17
C ALA A 606 28.46 -13.93 -1.27
N LEU A 607 28.71 -12.71 -0.75
CA LEU A 607 29.83 -12.46 0.16
C LEU A 607 29.67 -13.18 1.50
N ALA A 608 28.43 -13.37 2.00
CA ALA A 608 28.17 -14.13 3.21
C ALA A 608 28.68 -15.59 3.12
N ARG A 609 28.66 -16.20 1.93
CA ARG A 609 29.27 -17.54 1.72
C ARG A 609 30.77 -17.51 1.94
N LEU A 610 31.47 -16.48 1.43
CA LEU A 610 32.90 -16.30 1.69
C LEU A 610 33.17 -16.04 3.18
N GLN A 611 32.34 -15.19 3.80
CA GLN A 611 32.49 -14.92 5.23
C GLN A 611 32.18 -16.14 6.10
N LEU A 612 31.26 -16.99 5.66
CA LEU A 612 30.98 -18.27 6.31
C LEU A 612 32.21 -19.18 6.27
N ALA A 613 32.90 -19.28 5.12
CA ALA A 613 34.14 -20.02 5.01
C ALA A 613 35.23 -19.49 5.98
N ARG A 614 35.38 -18.18 6.06
CA ARG A 614 36.29 -17.53 7.03
C ARG A 614 35.91 -17.81 8.48
N ALA A 615 34.60 -17.82 8.77
CA ALA A 615 34.07 -18.12 10.10
C ALA A 615 34.28 -19.58 10.51
N ASP A 616 34.12 -20.53 9.57
CA ASP A 616 34.41 -21.94 9.78
C ASP A 616 35.92 -22.18 10.07
N VAL A 617 36.84 -21.46 9.39
CA VAL A 617 38.28 -21.45 9.73
C VAL A 617 38.52 -21.00 11.16
N VAL A 618 37.93 -19.88 11.58
CA VAL A 618 38.07 -19.33 12.94
C VAL A 618 37.44 -20.27 13.97
N ALA A 619 36.37 -20.97 13.63
CA ALA A 619 35.73 -21.97 14.49
C ALA A 619 36.52 -23.30 14.58
N GLY A 620 37.57 -23.48 13.77
CA GLY A 620 38.40 -24.69 13.73
C GLY A 620 37.80 -25.83 12.91
N ASP A 621 36.77 -25.60 12.13
CA ASP A 621 36.14 -26.59 11.24
C ASP A 621 36.68 -26.47 9.81
N SER A 622 37.90 -27.01 9.60
CA SER A 622 38.59 -26.94 8.30
C SER A 622 37.81 -27.65 7.19
N LYS A 623 37.03 -28.70 7.51
CA LYS A 623 36.23 -29.42 6.52
C LYS A 623 35.07 -28.60 6.00
N ARG A 624 34.34 -27.91 6.89
CA ARG A 624 33.28 -27.01 6.49
C ARG A 624 33.84 -25.79 5.75
N ALA A 625 34.95 -25.25 6.22
CA ALA A 625 35.63 -24.15 5.55
C ALA A 625 35.99 -24.49 4.10
N ASP A 626 36.56 -25.64 3.84
CA ASP A 626 36.89 -26.13 2.48
C ASP A 626 35.62 -26.13 1.60
N GLY A 627 34.54 -26.76 2.08
CA GLY A 627 33.24 -26.78 1.37
C GLY A 627 32.70 -25.38 1.08
N SER A 628 32.67 -24.49 2.06
CA SER A 628 32.17 -23.12 1.93
C SER A 628 33.01 -22.30 0.93
N TYR A 629 34.33 -22.45 0.90
CA TYR A 629 35.19 -21.82 -0.12
C TYR A 629 34.88 -22.34 -1.52
N GLN A 630 34.73 -23.66 -1.68
CA GLN A 630 34.42 -24.29 -2.96
C GLN A 630 33.06 -23.81 -3.51
N GLU A 631 32.05 -23.72 -2.66
CA GLU A 631 30.73 -23.17 -3.03
C GLU A 631 30.84 -21.70 -3.49
N PHE A 632 31.62 -20.87 -2.77
CA PHE A 632 31.86 -19.49 -3.18
C PHE A 632 32.57 -19.40 -4.54
N PHE A 633 33.63 -20.20 -4.77
CA PHE A 633 34.34 -20.18 -6.04
C PHE A 633 33.51 -20.76 -7.18
N ALA A 634 32.65 -21.72 -6.93
CA ALA A 634 31.69 -22.24 -7.92
C ALA A 634 30.68 -21.16 -8.32
N LEU A 635 30.18 -20.39 -7.35
CA LEU A 635 29.30 -19.26 -7.60
C LEU A 635 30.01 -18.16 -8.42
N TRP A 636 31.28 -17.87 -8.10
CA TRP A 636 32.08 -16.82 -8.74
C TRP A 636 33.02 -17.34 -9.85
N LYS A 637 32.68 -18.47 -10.50
CA LYS A 637 33.51 -19.06 -11.56
C LYS A 637 33.76 -18.11 -12.74
N ASP A 638 32.74 -17.29 -13.06
CA ASP A 638 32.75 -16.31 -14.15
C ASP A 638 32.92 -14.86 -13.66
N ALA A 639 33.41 -14.68 -12.43
CA ALA A 639 33.61 -13.36 -11.83
C ALA A 639 34.76 -12.60 -12.52
N ASP A 640 34.73 -11.28 -12.46
CA ASP A 640 35.80 -10.44 -12.96
C ASP A 640 37.11 -10.75 -12.19
N PRO A 641 38.22 -11.04 -12.87
CA PRO A 641 39.42 -11.59 -12.22
C PRO A 641 40.15 -10.60 -11.31
N ASN A 642 39.84 -9.31 -11.45
CA ASN A 642 40.53 -8.24 -10.76
C ASN A 642 39.86 -7.78 -9.46
N ILE A 643 38.77 -8.41 -9.03
CA ILE A 643 38.09 -8.08 -7.78
C ILE A 643 39.01 -8.31 -6.58
N PRO A 644 39.29 -7.30 -5.74
CA PRO A 644 40.23 -7.44 -4.63
C PRO A 644 39.86 -8.58 -3.68
N ILE A 645 38.62 -8.65 -3.20
CA ILE A 645 38.17 -9.68 -2.25
C ILE A 645 38.23 -11.10 -2.83
N LEU A 646 38.11 -11.28 -4.17
CA LEU A 646 38.29 -12.58 -4.81
C LEU A 646 39.76 -13.04 -4.77
N LYS A 647 40.70 -12.11 -4.97
CA LYS A 647 42.13 -12.38 -4.87
C LYS A 647 42.53 -12.76 -3.44
N GLU A 648 41.98 -12.05 -2.46
CA GLU A 648 42.16 -12.36 -1.04
C GLU A 648 41.64 -13.77 -0.73
N ALA A 649 40.40 -14.09 -1.11
CA ALA A 649 39.78 -15.40 -0.89
C ALA A 649 40.60 -16.56 -1.49
N LYS A 650 41.14 -16.39 -2.71
CA LYS A 650 42.03 -17.40 -3.33
C LYS A 650 43.32 -17.59 -2.56
N ALA A 651 43.91 -16.48 -2.05
CA ALA A 651 45.14 -16.57 -1.24
C ALA A 651 44.89 -17.20 0.13
N GLU A 652 43.72 -16.98 0.74
CA GLU A 652 43.30 -17.59 1.99
C GLU A 652 43.09 -19.10 1.81
N TYR A 653 42.36 -19.49 0.78
CA TYR A 653 42.08 -20.90 0.48
C TYR A 653 43.35 -21.72 0.17
N ALA A 654 44.29 -21.12 -0.54
CA ALA A 654 45.60 -21.76 -0.79
C ALA A 654 46.42 -22.05 0.48
N LYS A 655 46.16 -21.33 1.59
CA LYS A 655 46.79 -21.59 2.89
C LYS A 655 46.06 -22.68 3.70
N LEU A 656 44.80 -22.94 3.39
CA LEU A 656 43.98 -23.92 4.06
C LEU A 656 44.30 -25.36 3.53
N GLN A 657 44.67 -25.45 2.25
CA GLN A 657 45.15 -26.71 1.62
C GLN A 657 46.59 -27.05 2.02
#